data_e8b01079942bf2825eb84928c6f7c4ba
#
_entry.id   e8b01079942bf2825eb84928c6f7c4ba
#
_cell.length_a   1.000
_cell.length_b   1.000
_cell.length_c   1.000
_cell.angle_alpha   90.00
_cell.angle_beta   90.00
_cell.angle_gamma   90.00
#
_symmetry.space_group_name_H-M   'P 1'
#
loop_
_entity.id
_entity.type
_entity.pdbx_description
1 polymer ?
#
loop_
_entity_poly.entity_id
_entity_poly.type
_entity_poly.pdbx_seq_one_letter_code
_entity_poly.pdbx_strand_id
1 'polypeptide(L)'
;VNRKQRRAEGKTGGTAAGRSTNALEETLFRQALAHHRAGLLREAEAGYRNVLAMNARHAGALGFLGLLAHQAGHGEAGLDLLRKAVAADRHDAELHHNLACVLSDHRRDDEAARHYRKAIELQPDYAEARTNLVVLLLLQGRPAEALAVAMPGLQGEADRSLASTFVMALRSLDPAAVTVEPALVRCLVRALTEPWCRPRDLSHLAGAIVLRQSAMARSAAQAARGAPQRLEELFSADDLAAIVRDGLLFALLGNAPVTTTALEDILTRTRHALLDELEAPPGADGDRLALASAIAQQCFLNEYVFAVTDEEDAKVAQLGAAIDEALAQDRSIEPLGLAVFAGYRPLHALAGAASLVSRTWPEPVRALIQQQVVEPETERAIRPQIERLTPLAGDVSRKVQAQYEESPYPRWSRVVAESRTLPVDHYMHLRFPGAPYRPLGERAPDILIAGCGTGMHAIMRAQQFLGARVTAVDLSLSSLGYAIRKTREIGLANIRYAQADILALGGEETFDVIDSTGVLHHLGDPLAGWRRLAGLLRPGGLMHIGLYSRIARRDVNAARERLAREDRGYSPAEVRRLRAEARAAAPDDPLHGVMSFSDFFSMSECRDLLFHVQEHQFTIPQIAAFLAETGFTFVGFETPEHGAYRRCFPADPAAADLANWASFENENPSAFAQMYQFWIQKA
;
A
#
# COMPACT_ATOMS: atom_id res chain seq x y z
N VAL A 1 -11.78 2.28 -78.28
CA VAL A 1 -12.48 2.45 -77.01
C VAL A 1 -11.94 1.46 -76.01
N ASN A 2 -11.31 1.98 -74.95
CA ASN A 2 -10.27 1.38 -74.16
C ASN A 2 -10.83 0.45 -73.05
N ARG A 3 -10.32 -0.75 -72.93
CA ARG A 3 -10.64 -1.77 -71.87
C ARG A 3 -10.41 -1.30 -70.45
N LYS A 4 -9.73 -0.17 -70.23
CA LYS A 4 -9.51 0.47 -68.93
C LYS A 4 -10.71 1.30 -68.45
N GLN A 5 -11.57 1.80 -69.32
CA GLN A 5 -12.76 2.57 -68.91
C GLN A 5 -13.89 1.67 -68.40
N ARG A 6 -14.03 0.44 -68.92
CA ARG A 6 -15.04 -0.51 -68.42
C ARG A 6 -14.69 -1.15 -67.08
N ARG A 7 -13.45 -1.03 -66.61
CA ARG A 7 -13.05 -1.52 -65.24
C ARG A 7 -13.22 -0.46 -64.14
N ALA A 8 -13.37 0.82 -64.52
CA ALA A 8 -13.61 1.91 -63.56
C ALA A 8 -15.12 2.07 -63.22
N GLU A 9 -15.99 1.72 -64.15
CA GLU A 9 -17.45 1.83 -63.94
C GLU A 9 -18.05 0.62 -63.18
N GLY A 10 -17.30 -0.49 -63.00
CA GLY A 10 -17.73 -1.65 -62.24
C GLY A 10 -17.44 -1.65 -60.77
N LYS A 11 -16.84 -0.57 -60.20
CA LYS A 11 -16.47 -0.47 -58.78
C LYS A 11 -17.25 0.58 -57.97
N THR A 12 -18.25 1.22 -58.51
CA THR A 12 -19.11 2.20 -57.82
C THR A 12 -20.59 1.80 -57.71
N GLY A 13 -20.89 0.52 -57.82
CA GLY A 13 -22.24 -0.04 -57.79
C GLY A 13 -22.57 -0.77 -56.49
N GLY A 14 -22.22 -0.23 -55.34
CA GLY A 14 -22.93 -0.55 -54.08
C GLY A 14 -24.30 0.11 -54.16
N THR A 15 -25.38 -0.69 -54.38
CA THR A 15 -26.74 -0.21 -54.54
C THR A 15 -27.16 0.67 -53.42
N ALA A 16 -27.90 1.77 -53.69
CA ALA A 16 -28.45 2.68 -52.67
C ALA A 16 -29.23 1.93 -51.58
N ALA A 17 -29.84 0.79 -51.90
CA ALA A 17 -30.46 -0.14 -51.00
C ALA A 17 -29.48 -0.76 -49.97
N GLY A 18 -28.26 -1.16 -50.40
CA GLY A 18 -27.24 -1.73 -49.51
C GLY A 18 -26.68 -0.69 -48.52
N ARG A 19 -26.53 0.57 -48.94
CA ARG A 19 -26.13 1.68 -48.00
C ARG A 19 -27.23 2.02 -47.02
N SER A 20 -28.51 1.96 -47.43
CA SER A 20 -29.64 2.18 -46.53
C SER A 20 -29.79 1.06 -45.48
N THR A 21 -29.54 -0.20 -45.88
CA THR A 21 -29.58 -1.37 -44.99
C THR A 21 -28.47 -1.30 -43.91
N ASN A 22 -27.22 -0.99 -44.31
CA ASN A 22 -26.12 -0.84 -43.37
C ASN A 22 -26.33 0.33 -42.42
N ALA A 23 -26.94 1.44 -42.86
CA ALA A 23 -27.25 2.59 -41.99
C ALA A 23 -28.34 2.26 -40.96
N LEU A 24 -29.33 1.46 -41.34
CA LEU A 24 -30.39 1.00 -40.43
C LEU A 24 -29.82 0.00 -39.40
N GLU A 25 -29.02 -0.95 -39.85
CA GLU A 25 -28.32 -1.94 -39.02
C GLU A 25 -27.50 -1.26 -37.92
N GLU A 26 -26.65 -0.29 -38.33
CA GLU A 26 -25.83 0.51 -37.39
C GLU A 26 -26.67 1.34 -36.40
N THR A 27 -27.83 1.87 -36.85
CA THR A 27 -28.74 2.61 -35.97
C THR A 27 -29.40 1.71 -34.93
N LEU A 28 -29.86 0.54 -35.34
CA LEU A 28 -30.44 -0.47 -34.43
C LEU A 28 -29.40 -1.00 -33.46
N PHE A 29 -28.17 -1.21 -33.90
CA PHE A 29 -27.09 -1.65 -33.01
C PHE A 29 -26.78 -0.59 -31.95
N ARG A 30 -26.66 0.70 -32.32
CA ARG A 30 -26.46 1.79 -31.35
C ARG A 30 -27.61 1.94 -30.37
N GLN A 31 -28.84 1.73 -30.78
CA GLN A 31 -30.01 1.73 -29.89
C GLN A 31 -29.94 0.57 -28.88
N ALA A 32 -29.63 -0.64 -29.35
CA ALA A 32 -29.46 -1.80 -28.47
C ALA A 32 -28.32 -1.58 -27.45
N LEU A 33 -27.19 -1.00 -27.90
CA LEU A 33 -26.07 -0.65 -27.02
C LEU A 33 -26.46 0.44 -25.97
N ALA A 34 -27.29 1.40 -26.37
CA ALA A 34 -27.82 2.41 -25.45
C ALA A 34 -28.73 1.76 -24.38
N HIS A 35 -29.61 0.84 -24.76
CA HIS A 35 -30.42 0.06 -23.82
C HIS A 35 -29.54 -0.77 -22.87
N HIS A 36 -28.49 -1.41 -23.40
CA HIS A 36 -27.54 -2.18 -22.58
C HIS A 36 -26.86 -1.31 -21.51
N ARG A 37 -26.36 -0.13 -21.91
CA ARG A 37 -25.75 0.85 -20.97
C ARG A 37 -26.71 1.42 -19.94
N ALA A 38 -28.01 1.48 -20.29
CA ALA A 38 -29.07 1.89 -19.39
C ALA A 38 -29.59 0.77 -18.46
N GLY A 39 -29.01 -0.44 -18.53
CA GLY A 39 -29.46 -1.60 -17.75
C GLY A 39 -30.76 -2.24 -18.25
N LEU A 40 -31.30 -1.80 -19.38
CA LEU A 40 -32.50 -2.35 -20.02
C LEU A 40 -32.11 -3.61 -20.82
N LEU A 41 -31.78 -4.69 -20.10
CA LEU A 41 -31.13 -5.87 -20.69
C LEU A 41 -32.04 -6.64 -21.65
N ARG A 42 -33.37 -6.66 -21.40
CA ARG A 42 -34.34 -7.33 -22.31
C ARG A 42 -34.48 -6.59 -23.61
N GLU A 43 -34.52 -5.27 -23.57
CA GLU A 43 -34.61 -4.39 -24.75
C GLU A 43 -33.30 -4.45 -25.55
N ALA A 44 -32.15 -4.50 -24.87
CA ALA A 44 -30.85 -4.68 -25.48
C ALA A 44 -30.76 -6.02 -26.23
N GLU A 45 -31.18 -7.12 -25.58
CA GLU A 45 -31.21 -8.46 -26.17
C GLU A 45 -32.07 -8.51 -27.42
N ALA A 46 -33.31 -7.98 -27.38
CA ALA A 46 -34.20 -7.90 -28.53
C ALA A 46 -33.59 -7.07 -29.67
N GLY A 47 -32.95 -5.94 -29.35
CA GLY A 47 -32.25 -5.09 -30.29
C GLY A 47 -31.09 -5.82 -31.00
N TYR A 48 -30.23 -6.51 -30.24
CA TYR A 48 -29.13 -7.29 -30.84
C TYR A 48 -29.65 -8.42 -31.71
N ARG A 49 -30.72 -9.12 -31.32
CA ARG A 49 -31.34 -10.16 -32.20
C ARG A 49 -31.93 -9.59 -33.50
N ASN A 50 -32.51 -8.37 -33.43
CA ASN A 50 -32.99 -7.69 -34.63
C ASN A 50 -31.84 -7.36 -35.62
N VAL A 51 -30.70 -6.88 -35.07
CA VAL A 51 -29.50 -6.66 -35.91
C VAL A 51 -29.03 -7.98 -36.54
N LEU A 52 -28.96 -9.06 -35.75
CA LEU A 52 -28.52 -10.37 -36.25
C LEU A 52 -29.50 -11.00 -37.24
N ALA A 53 -30.80 -10.66 -37.20
CA ALA A 53 -31.77 -11.06 -38.21
C ALA A 53 -31.52 -10.38 -39.56
N MET A 54 -30.94 -9.16 -39.57
CA MET A 54 -30.53 -8.46 -40.79
C MET A 54 -29.14 -8.89 -41.25
N ASN A 55 -28.21 -9.06 -40.31
CA ASN A 55 -26.83 -9.45 -40.54
C ASN A 55 -26.37 -10.49 -39.52
N ALA A 56 -26.52 -11.75 -39.81
CA ALA A 56 -26.16 -12.86 -38.91
C ALA A 56 -24.66 -12.91 -38.53
N ARG A 57 -23.82 -12.09 -39.16
CA ARG A 57 -22.38 -11.99 -38.91
C ARG A 57 -21.98 -10.64 -38.32
N HIS A 58 -22.91 -9.83 -37.82
CA HIS A 58 -22.61 -8.57 -37.19
C HIS A 58 -21.81 -8.81 -35.91
N ALA A 59 -20.51 -8.55 -35.94
CA ALA A 59 -19.56 -8.92 -34.89
C ALA A 59 -19.93 -8.30 -33.51
N GLY A 60 -20.22 -6.99 -33.45
CA GLY A 60 -20.63 -6.33 -32.22
C GLY A 60 -21.93 -6.88 -31.61
N ALA A 61 -22.95 -7.15 -32.43
CA ALA A 61 -24.21 -7.72 -31.94
C ALA A 61 -24.04 -9.14 -31.39
N LEU A 62 -23.21 -9.97 -32.06
CA LEU A 62 -22.83 -11.30 -31.55
C LEU A 62 -22.06 -11.19 -30.22
N GLY A 63 -21.12 -10.24 -30.10
CA GLY A 63 -20.30 -10.01 -28.91
C GLY A 63 -21.13 -9.61 -27.71
N PHE A 64 -21.95 -8.58 -27.84
CA PHE A 64 -22.79 -8.11 -26.73
C PHE A 64 -23.92 -9.07 -26.37
N LEU A 65 -24.51 -9.77 -27.35
CA LEU A 65 -25.46 -10.83 -27.05
C LEU A 65 -24.81 -12.00 -26.30
N GLY A 66 -23.54 -12.32 -26.63
CA GLY A 66 -22.75 -13.32 -25.94
C GLY A 66 -22.49 -12.95 -24.47
N LEU A 67 -22.14 -11.67 -24.20
CA LEU A 67 -22.00 -11.15 -22.83
C LEU A 67 -23.32 -11.23 -22.04
N LEU A 68 -24.45 -10.82 -22.64
CA LEU A 68 -25.77 -10.93 -22.01
C LEU A 68 -26.13 -12.38 -21.67
N ALA A 69 -25.86 -13.33 -22.60
CA ALA A 69 -26.11 -14.74 -22.35
C ALA A 69 -25.27 -15.26 -21.17
N HIS A 70 -24.01 -14.86 -21.08
CA HIS A 70 -23.16 -15.20 -19.93
C HIS A 70 -23.69 -14.62 -18.62
N GLN A 71 -24.04 -13.33 -18.59
CA GLN A 71 -24.63 -12.67 -17.43
C GLN A 71 -25.95 -13.31 -16.96
N ALA A 72 -26.73 -13.84 -17.91
CA ALA A 72 -27.96 -14.59 -17.64
C ALA A 72 -27.73 -16.05 -17.17
N GLY A 73 -26.48 -16.47 -16.97
CA GLY A 73 -26.11 -17.83 -16.55
C GLY A 73 -26.03 -18.85 -17.69
N HIS A 74 -26.13 -18.43 -18.95
CA HIS A 74 -26.00 -19.29 -20.14
C HIS A 74 -24.58 -19.24 -20.72
N GLY A 75 -23.56 -19.56 -19.90
CA GLY A 75 -22.16 -19.33 -20.20
C GLY A 75 -21.65 -19.99 -21.48
N GLU A 76 -21.99 -21.29 -21.75
CA GLU A 76 -21.55 -21.97 -22.98
C GLU A 76 -22.18 -21.34 -24.23
N ALA A 77 -23.46 -20.93 -24.16
CA ALA A 77 -24.09 -20.21 -25.29
C ALA A 77 -23.42 -18.83 -25.48
N GLY A 78 -23.05 -18.16 -24.41
CA GLY A 78 -22.27 -16.91 -24.45
C GLY A 78 -20.92 -17.10 -25.14
N LEU A 79 -20.17 -18.14 -24.75
CA LEU A 79 -18.88 -18.49 -25.38
C LEU A 79 -19.01 -18.78 -26.87
N ASP A 80 -20.07 -19.52 -27.31
CA ASP A 80 -20.28 -19.80 -28.73
C ASP A 80 -20.56 -18.52 -29.55
N LEU A 81 -21.37 -17.60 -28.99
CA LEU A 81 -21.64 -16.30 -29.61
C LEU A 81 -20.39 -15.43 -29.69
N LEU A 82 -19.59 -15.35 -28.64
CA LEU A 82 -18.35 -14.58 -28.61
C LEU A 82 -17.30 -15.16 -29.59
N ARG A 83 -17.20 -16.49 -29.74
CA ARG A 83 -16.33 -17.10 -30.75
C ARG A 83 -16.79 -16.75 -32.16
N LYS A 84 -18.10 -16.74 -32.41
CA LYS A 84 -18.65 -16.30 -33.72
C LYS A 84 -18.37 -14.81 -33.95
N ALA A 85 -18.44 -13.97 -32.92
CA ALA A 85 -18.11 -12.56 -33.00
C ALA A 85 -16.63 -12.35 -33.42
N VAL A 86 -15.70 -13.00 -32.72
CA VAL A 86 -14.27 -12.96 -33.09
C VAL A 86 -13.98 -13.54 -34.45
N ALA A 87 -14.72 -14.58 -34.88
CA ALA A 87 -14.58 -15.13 -36.22
C ALA A 87 -15.12 -14.19 -37.32
N ALA A 88 -16.11 -13.34 -36.98
CA ALA A 88 -16.67 -12.32 -37.88
C ALA A 88 -15.72 -11.08 -37.99
N ASP A 89 -15.11 -10.65 -36.93
CA ASP A 89 -14.05 -9.64 -36.91
C ASP A 89 -12.88 -10.06 -36.01
N ARG A 90 -11.77 -10.46 -36.67
CA ARG A 90 -10.55 -10.92 -35.96
C ARG A 90 -9.61 -9.80 -35.56
N HIS A 91 -9.93 -8.57 -35.94
CA HIS A 91 -9.10 -7.40 -35.68
C HIS A 91 -9.72 -6.46 -34.63
N ASP A 92 -10.83 -6.84 -34.04
CA ASP A 92 -11.48 -6.11 -32.98
C ASP A 92 -10.90 -6.54 -31.60
N ALA A 93 -10.20 -5.63 -30.94
CA ALA A 93 -9.56 -5.87 -29.64
C ALA A 93 -10.60 -6.12 -28.53
N GLU A 94 -11.75 -5.42 -28.57
CA GLU A 94 -12.81 -5.53 -27.57
C GLU A 94 -13.45 -6.92 -27.61
N LEU A 95 -13.68 -7.49 -28.80
CA LEU A 95 -14.22 -8.84 -28.93
C LEU A 95 -13.27 -9.90 -28.38
N HIS A 96 -11.97 -9.75 -28.61
CA HIS A 96 -10.97 -10.63 -28.01
C HIS A 96 -10.95 -10.49 -26.49
N HIS A 97 -10.99 -9.27 -25.95
CA HIS A 97 -11.07 -9.02 -24.52
C HIS A 97 -12.33 -9.65 -23.89
N ASN A 98 -13.50 -9.43 -24.49
CA ASN A 98 -14.77 -9.95 -23.99
C ASN A 98 -14.81 -11.48 -23.98
N LEU A 99 -14.29 -12.12 -25.04
CA LEU A 99 -14.15 -13.58 -25.08
C LEU A 99 -13.19 -14.07 -23.99
N ALA A 100 -12.09 -13.37 -23.75
CA ALA A 100 -11.12 -13.74 -22.73
C ALA A 100 -11.72 -13.63 -21.31
N CYS A 101 -12.52 -12.60 -21.01
CA CYS A 101 -13.21 -12.47 -19.73
C CYS A 101 -14.11 -13.67 -19.46
N VAL A 102 -14.98 -14.03 -20.42
CA VAL A 102 -15.91 -15.16 -20.25
C VAL A 102 -15.16 -16.50 -20.18
N LEU A 103 -14.08 -16.68 -20.95
CA LEU A 103 -13.22 -17.86 -20.83
C LEU A 103 -12.57 -17.99 -19.45
N SER A 104 -12.11 -16.88 -18.87
CA SER A 104 -11.53 -16.84 -17.53
C SER A 104 -12.55 -17.23 -16.45
N ASP A 105 -13.80 -16.73 -16.55
CA ASP A 105 -14.88 -17.10 -15.64
C ASP A 105 -15.21 -18.62 -15.71
N HIS A 106 -15.03 -19.21 -16.88
CA HIS A 106 -15.16 -20.65 -17.10
C HIS A 106 -13.89 -21.47 -16.82
N ARG A 107 -12.86 -20.87 -16.18
CA ARG A 107 -11.57 -21.52 -15.84
C ARG A 107 -10.81 -22.05 -17.06
N ARG A 108 -11.07 -21.49 -18.24
CA ARG A 108 -10.34 -21.79 -19.49
C ARG A 108 -9.15 -20.84 -19.65
N ASP A 109 -8.31 -20.82 -18.62
CA ASP A 109 -7.31 -19.78 -18.37
C ASP A 109 -6.28 -19.63 -19.49
N ASP A 110 -5.83 -20.74 -20.10
CA ASP A 110 -4.86 -20.68 -21.21
C ASP A 110 -5.46 -20.09 -22.49
N GLU A 111 -6.75 -20.35 -22.74
CA GLU A 111 -7.45 -19.74 -23.87
C GLU A 111 -7.68 -18.24 -23.59
N ALA A 112 -8.12 -17.90 -22.38
CA ALA A 112 -8.29 -16.52 -21.95
C ALA A 112 -6.98 -15.72 -22.14
N ALA A 113 -5.86 -16.25 -21.65
CA ALA A 113 -4.55 -15.60 -21.80
C ALA A 113 -4.16 -15.35 -23.27
N ARG A 114 -4.48 -16.27 -24.18
CA ARG A 114 -4.22 -16.07 -25.62
C ARG A 114 -5.06 -14.93 -26.19
N HIS A 115 -6.34 -14.86 -25.82
CA HIS A 115 -7.23 -13.81 -26.30
C HIS A 115 -6.91 -12.45 -25.69
N TYR A 116 -6.55 -12.35 -24.40
CA TYR A 116 -6.04 -11.10 -23.81
C TYR A 116 -4.76 -10.62 -24.51
N ARG A 117 -3.79 -11.52 -24.79
CA ARG A 117 -2.58 -11.14 -25.53
C ARG A 117 -2.91 -10.63 -26.93
N LYS A 118 -3.91 -11.26 -27.60
CA LYS A 118 -4.35 -10.80 -28.93
C LYS A 118 -5.03 -9.42 -28.86
N ALA A 119 -5.84 -9.15 -27.84
CA ALA A 119 -6.43 -7.83 -27.61
C ALA A 119 -5.34 -6.76 -27.43
N ILE A 120 -4.30 -7.05 -26.63
CA ILE A 120 -3.16 -6.14 -26.40
C ILE A 120 -2.30 -5.96 -27.67
N GLU A 121 -2.14 -7.01 -28.48
CA GLU A 121 -1.44 -6.90 -29.77
C GLU A 121 -2.17 -5.99 -30.76
N LEU A 122 -3.51 -6.07 -30.79
CA LEU A 122 -4.36 -5.24 -31.66
C LEU A 122 -4.45 -3.81 -31.16
N GLN A 123 -4.52 -3.62 -29.85
CA GLN A 123 -4.59 -2.32 -29.20
C GLN A 123 -3.59 -2.27 -28.02
N PRO A 124 -2.35 -1.78 -28.25
CA PRO A 124 -1.28 -1.80 -27.25
C PRO A 124 -1.56 -0.96 -25.98
N ASP A 125 -2.45 0.01 -26.04
CA ASP A 125 -2.90 0.87 -24.93
C ASP A 125 -4.17 0.34 -24.21
N TYR A 126 -4.62 -0.87 -24.51
CA TYR A 126 -5.82 -1.46 -23.89
C TYR A 126 -5.52 -1.88 -22.44
N ALA A 127 -5.65 -0.93 -21.51
CA ALA A 127 -5.29 -1.10 -20.10
C ALA A 127 -6.10 -2.21 -19.42
N GLU A 128 -7.41 -2.33 -19.69
CA GLU A 128 -8.25 -3.37 -19.08
C GLU A 128 -7.83 -4.79 -19.48
N ALA A 129 -7.56 -5.02 -20.79
CA ALA A 129 -7.09 -6.32 -21.25
C ALA A 129 -5.74 -6.69 -20.63
N ARG A 130 -4.86 -5.72 -20.49
CA ARG A 130 -3.55 -5.88 -19.86
C ARG A 130 -3.70 -6.20 -18.37
N THR A 131 -4.54 -5.46 -17.65
CA THR A 131 -4.82 -5.65 -16.22
C THR A 131 -5.40 -7.05 -15.97
N ASN A 132 -6.39 -7.47 -16.78
CA ASN A 132 -7.01 -8.79 -16.63
C ASN A 132 -6.03 -9.93 -16.91
N LEU A 133 -5.14 -9.77 -17.90
CA LEU A 133 -4.08 -10.74 -18.15
C LEU A 133 -3.08 -10.83 -17.00
N VAL A 134 -2.70 -9.68 -16.42
CA VAL A 134 -1.81 -9.65 -15.23
C VAL A 134 -2.46 -10.39 -14.06
N VAL A 135 -3.73 -10.10 -13.76
CA VAL A 135 -4.48 -10.81 -12.70
C VAL A 135 -4.53 -12.32 -12.96
N LEU A 136 -4.86 -12.73 -14.19
CA LEU A 136 -4.92 -14.14 -14.58
C LEU A 136 -3.56 -14.85 -14.37
N LEU A 137 -2.45 -14.21 -14.77
CA LEU A 137 -1.11 -14.76 -14.59
C LEU A 137 -0.72 -14.86 -13.10
N LEU A 138 -1.13 -13.88 -12.28
CA LEU A 138 -0.93 -13.94 -10.84
C LEU A 138 -1.69 -15.11 -10.19
N LEU A 139 -2.94 -15.34 -10.58
CA LEU A 139 -3.74 -16.47 -10.12
C LEU A 139 -3.12 -17.81 -10.51
N GLN A 140 -2.40 -17.87 -11.64
CA GLN A 140 -1.63 -19.04 -12.09
C GLN A 140 -0.26 -19.19 -11.39
N GLY A 141 0.13 -18.27 -10.49
CA GLY A 141 1.46 -18.28 -9.85
C GLY A 141 2.60 -17.90 -10.80
N ARG A 142 2.35 -17.06 -11.81
CA ARG A 142 3.31 -16.62 -12.84
C ARG A 142 3.63 -15.12 -12.75
N PRO A 143 4.14 -14.62 -11.60
CA PRO A 143 4.31 -13.18 -11.36
C PRO A 143 5.35 -12.54 -12.29
N ALA A 144 6.39 -13.25 -12.68
CA ALA A 144 7.40 -12.72 -13.62
C ALA A 144 6.82 -12.39 -14.99
N GLU A 145 5.94 -13.26 -15.52
CA GLU A 145 5.24 -12.97 -16.77
C GLU A 145 4.21 -11.85 -16.62
N ALA A 146 3.54 -11.79 -15.46
CA ALA A 146 2.64 -10.70 -15.13
C ALA A 146 3.35 -9.34 -15.20
N LEU A 147 4.57 -9.22 -14.66
CA LEU A 147 5.39 -8.01 -14.77
C LEU A 147 5.75 -7.67 -16.21
N ALA A 148 6.18 -8.66 -17.00
CA ALA A 148 6.54 -8.45 -18.41
C ALA A 148 5.34 -7.92 -19.21
N VAL A 149 4.13 -8.36 -18.88
CA VAL A 149 2.88 -7.88 -19.51
C VAL A 149 2.55 -6.45 -19.01
N ALA A 150 2.72 -6.15 -17.73
CA ALA A 150 2.31 -4.85 -17.14
C ALA A 150 3.23 -3.69 -17.58
N MET A 151 4.56 -3.88 -17.54
CA MET A 151 5.56 -2.81 -17.71
C MET A 151 5.39 -1.94 -18.95
N PRO A 152 5.10 -2.48 -20.16
CA PRO A 152 4.89 -1.63 -21.33
C PRO A 152 3.72 -0.65 -21.21
N GLY A 153 2.65 -1.03 -20.50
CA GLY A 153 1.48 -0.16 -20.27
C GLY A 153 1.69 0.90 -19.18
N LEU A 154 2.84 0.85 -18.49
CA LEU A 154 3.19 1.80 -17.42
C LEU A 154 4.23 2.85 -17.85
N GLN A 155 4.54 3.00 -19.14
CA GLN A 155 5.57 3.94 -19.62
C GLN A 155 5.11 5.41 -19.63
N GLY A 156 3.80 5.67 -19.80
CA GLY A 156 3.19 7.00 -19.81
C GLY A 156 2.41 7.30 -18.54
N GLU A 157 1.27 7.98 -18.68
CA GLU A 157 0.28 8.08 -17.61
C GLU A 157 -0.25 6.69 -17.29
N ALA A 158 -0.02 6.25 -16.06
CA ALA A 158 -0.35 4.88 -15.66
C ALA A 158 -1.84 4.75 -15.32
N ASP A 159 -2.50 3.77 -15.94
CA ASP A 159 -3.80 3.31 -15.44
C ASP A 159 -3.66 2.78 -14.01
N ARG A 160 -4.53 3.25 -13.11
CA ARG A 160 -4.45 2.92 -11.67
C ARG A 160 -4.62 1.43 -11.38
N SER A 161 -5.51 0.75 -12.12
CA SER A 161 -5.75 -0.68 -11.94
C SER A 161 -4.55 -1.50 -12.40
N LEU A 162 -3.94 -1.11 -13.53
CA LEU A 162 -2.72 -1.74 -14.01
C LEU A 162 -1.53 -1.50 -13.05
N ALA A 163 -1.39 -0.27 -12.53
CA ALA A 163 -0.35 0.05 -11.55
C ALA A 163 -0.52 -0.77 -10.26
N SER A 164 -1.75 -0.91 -9.76
CA SER A 164 -2.06 -1.74 -8.59
C SER A 164 -1.73 -3.22 -8.82
N THR A 165 -2.12 -3.78 -9.98
CA THR A 165 -1.82 -5.19 -10.30
C THR A 165 -0.33 -5.43 -10.55
N PHE A 166 0.39 -4.47 -11.10
CA PHE A 166 1.85 -4.50 -11.20
C PHE A 166 2.51 -4.59 -9.82
N VAL A 167 2.04 -3.78 -8.85
CA VAL A 167 2.54 -3.84 -7.46
C VAL A 167 2.21 -5.19 -6.82
N MET A 168 1.02 -5.75 -7.06
CA MET A 168 0.70 -7.10 -6.61
C MET A 168 1.67 -8.14 -7.17
N ALA A 169 2.04 -8.03 -8.46
CA ALA A 169 3.02 -8.91 -9.07
C ALA A 169 4.41 -8.76 -8.42
N LEU A 170 4.86 -7.52 -8.14
CA LEU A 170 6.12 -7.27 -7.44
C LEU A 170 6.16 -7.91 -6.04
N ARG A 171 5.06 -7.80 -5.28
CA ARG A 171 4.96 -8.38 -3.92
C ARG A 171 4.93 -9.92 -3.91
N SER A 172 4.59 -10.55 -5.03
CA SER A 172 4.54 -12.01 -5.17
C SER A 172 5.87 -12.62 -5.61
N LEU A 173 6.90 -11.80 -5.82
CA LEU A 173 8.22 -12.27 -6.26
C LEU A 173 9.14 -12.58 -5.09
N ASP A 174 9.96 -13.60 -5.27
CA ASP A 174 11.18 -13.76 -4.49
C ASP A 174 12.21 -12.72 -4.97
N PRO A 175 12.66 -11.79 -4.12
CA PRO A 175 13.66 -10.80 -4.50
C PRO A 175 14.93 -11.38 -5.11
N ALA A 176 15.34 -12.59 -4.69
CA ALA A 176 16.54 -13.26 -5.22
C ALA A 176 16.36 -13.74 -6.66
N ALA A 177 15.13 -14.10 -7.04
CA ALA A 177 14.80 -14.64 -8.37
C ALA A 177 14.51 -13.55 -9.42
N VAL A 178 14.41 -12.28 -9.02
CA VAL A 178 14.06 -11.17 -9.93
C VAL A 178 15.21 -10.88 -10.89
N THR A 179 14.93 -10.84 -12.20
CA THR A 179 15.88 -10.30 -13.18
C THR A 179 15.81 -8.77 -13.17
N VAL A 180 16.92 -8.13 -12.85
CA VAL A 180 17.00 -6.66 -12.75
C VAL A 180 17.22 -6.07 -14.15
N GLU A 181 16.12 -5.60 -14.75
CA GLU A 181 16.14 -4.91 -16.05
C GLU A 181 15.89 -3.41 -15.87
N PRO A 182 16.44 -2.54 -16.73
CA PRO A 182 16.23 -1.09 -16.62
C PRO A 182 14.75 -0.68 -16.66
N ALA A 183 13.90 -1.42 -17.37
CA ALA A 183 12.45 -1.18 -17.42
C ALA A 183 11.79 -1.45 -16.06
N LEU A 184 12.17 -2.54 -15.38
CA LEU A 184 11.69 -2.86 -14.04
C LEU A 184 12.11 -1.80 -13.03
N VAL A 185 13.38 -1.37 -13.06
CA VAL A 185 13.91 -0.32 -12.18
C VAL A 185 13.11 0.98 -12.34
N ARG A 186 12.85 1.41 -13.58
CA ARG A 186 12.02 2.61 -13.83
C ARG A 186 10.61 2.48 -13.27
N CYS A 187 9.96 1.35 -13.49
CA CYS A 187 8.62 1.12 -12.94
C CYS A 187 8.63 1.05 -11.41
N LEU A 188 9.67 0.47 -10.81
CA LEU A 188 9.82 0.40 -9.36
C LEU A 188 10.07 1.79 -8.74
N VAL A 189 10.88 2.64 -9.37
CA VAL A 189 11.05 4.04 -8.98
C VAL A 189 9.68 4.75 -8.96
N ARG A 190 8.89 4.60 -10.03
CA ARG A 190 7.55 5.18 -10.10
C ARG A 190 6.63 4.61 -9.02
N ALA A 191 6.64 3.31 -8.77
CA ALA A 191 5.84 2.69 -7.72
C ALA A 191 6.20 3.21 -6.31
N LEU A 192 7.46 3.60 -6.08
CA LEU A 192 7.91 4.22 -4.83
C LEU A 192 7.55 5.71 -4.75
N THR A 193 7.48 6.42 -5.89
CA THR A 193 7.33 7.89 -5.92
C THR A 193 5.93 8.38 -6.35
N GLU A 194 5.12 7.52 -6.96
CA GLU A 194 3.73 7.79 -7.36
C GLU A 194 2.73 7.04 -6.43
N PRO A 195 1.45 7.39 -6.39
CA PRO A 195 0.49 6.80 -5.47
C PRO A 195 -0.03 5.43 -5.93
N TRP A 196 0.88 4.53 -6.38
CA TRP A 196 0.53 3.19 -6.85
C TRP A 196 0.38 2.18 -5.72
N CYS A 197 1.13 2.39 -4.63
CA CYS A 197 1.11 1.55 -3.44
C CYS A 197 1.59 2.34 -2.21
N ARG A 198 1.60 1.69 -1.06
CA ARG A 198 2.39 2.16 0.07
C ARG A 198 3.86 1.82 -0.21
N PRO A 199 4.78 2.80 -0.29
CA PRO A 199 6.18 2.54 -0.64
C PRO A 199 6.86 1.50 0.26
N ARG A 200 6.46 1.43 1.52
CA ARG A 200 6.94 0.42 2.48
C ARG A 200 6.70 -1.01 2.01
N ASP A 201 5.59 -1.29 1.31
CA ASP A 201 5.27 -2.64 0.82
C ASP A 201 6.30 -3.16 -0.20
N LEU A 202 7.09 -2.26 -0.80
CA LEU A 202 8.14 -2.57 -1.76
C LEU A 202 9.56 -2.38 -1.21
N SER A 203 9.72 -1.93 0.05
CA SER A 203 11.02 -1.58 0.62
C SER A 203 12.03 -2.73 0.59
N HIS A 204 11.60 -3.92 0.98
CA HIS A 204 12.47 -5.10 0.98
C HIS A 204 12.94 -5.48 -0.43
N LEU A 205 12.01 -5.54 -1.40
CA LEU A 205 12.31 -5.82 -2.79
C LEU A 205 13.24 -4.76 -3.39
N ALA A 206 12.92 -3.48 -3.18
CA ALA A 206 13.73 -2.38 -3.68
C ALA A 206 15.14 -2.41 -3.09
N GLY A 207 15.28 -2.63 -1.78
CA GLY A 207 16.58 -2.77 -1.11
C GLY A 207 17.40 -3.95 -1.64
N ALA A 208 16.77 -5.09 -1.88
CA ALA A 208 17.43 -6.26 -2.47
C ALA A 208 17.89 -6.00 -3.91
N ILE A 209 17.11 -5.27 -4.71
CA ILE A 209 17.50 -4.89 -6.08
C ILE A 209 18.64 -3.87 -6.04
N VAL A 210 18.59 -2.85 -5.17
CA VAL A 210 19.66 -1.87 -4.98
C VAL A 210 20.98 -2.57 -4.66
N LEU A 211 21.01 -3.52 -3.73
CA LEU A 211 22.21 -4.27 -3.34
C LEU A 211 22.80 -5.12 -4.48
N ARG A 212 22.01 -5.48 -5.48
CA ARG A 212 22.47 -6.25 -6.66
C ARG A 212 23.01 -5.37 -7.78
N GLN A 213 22.80 -4.07 -7.72
CA GLN A 213 23.42 -3.13 -8.66
C GLN A 213 24.93 -3.09 -8.46
N SER A 214 25.67 -3.05 -9.55
CA SER A 214 27.14 -3.26 -9.52
C SER A 214 27.89 -2.31 -8.59
N ALA A 215 27.48 -1.05 -8.51
CA ALA A 215 28.09 -0.07 -7.61
C ALA A 215 27.86 -0.45 -6.14
N MET A 216 26.58 -0.71 -5.76
CA MET A 216 26.23 -1.10 -4.39
C MET A 216 26.78 -2.47 -4.00
N ALA A 217 26.84 -3.42 -4.93
CA ALA A 217 27.44 -4.73 -4.69
C ALA A 217 28.95 -4.63 -4.37
N ARG A 218 29.67 -3.73 -5.06
CA ARG A 218 31.07 -3.44 -4.75
C ARG A 218 31.22 -2.82 -3.36
N SER A 219 30.37 -1.85 -3.03
CA SER A 219 30.38 -1.21 -1.71
C SER A 219 30.04 -2.18 -0.59
N ALA A 220 29.08 -3.08 -0.81
CA ALA A 220 28.76 -4.15 0.14
C ALA A 220 29.94 -5.10 0.38
N ALA A 221 30.63 -5.51 -0.70
CA ALA A 221 31.83 -6.34 -0.61
C ALA A 221 33.00 -5.62 0.10
N GLN A 222 33.13 -4.31 -0.09
CA GLN A 222 34.15 -3.48 0.59
C GLN A 222 33.81 -3.35 2.08
N ALA A 223 32.55 -3.05 2.42
CA ALA A 223 32.09 -2.95 3.80
C ALA A 223 32.29 -4.27 4.58
N ALA A 224 32.16 -5.41 3.94
CA ALA A 224 32.38 -6.73 4.54
C ALA A 224 33.86 -7.02 4.88
N ARG A 225 34.83 -6.32 4.26
CA ARG A 225 36.27 -6.55 4.48
C ARG A 225 36.84 -5.84 5.70
N GLY A 226 36.14 -4.90 6.27
CA GLY A 226 36.56 -4.11 7.43
C GLY A 226 35.70 -2.89 7.62
N ALA A 227 36.00 -2.04 8.60
CA ALA A 227 35.31 -0.78 8.82
C ALA A 227 35.99 0.32 7.96
N PRO A 228 35.45 0.67 6.78
CA PRO A 228 35.99 1.81 6.02
C PRO A 228 35.74 3.09 6.82
N GLN A 229 36.73 3.97 6.84
CA GLN A 229 36.67 5.24 7.57
C GLN A 229 36.39 6.42 6.64
N ARG A 230 36.52 6.24 5.33
CA ARG A 230 36.36 7.29 4.32
C ARG A 230 35.35 6.90 3.24
N LEU A 231 34.66 7.90 2.71
CA LEU A 231 33.63 7.69 1.67
C LEU A 231 34.26 7.08 0.39
N GLU A 232 35.47 7.50 0.01
CA GLU A 232 36.18 6.98 -1.15
C GLU A 232 36.59 5.50 -1.03
N GLU A 233 36.61 4.95 0.18
CA GLU A 233 36.82 3.53 0.44
C GLU A 233 35.54 2.72 0.25
N LEU A 234 34.36 3.36 0.45
CA LEU A 234 33.05 2.75 0.22
C LEU A 234 32.61 2.85 -1.25
N PHE A 235 32.86 4.02 -1.86
CA PHE A 235 32.42 4.32 -3.22
C PHE A 235 33.53 5.01 -4.00
N SER A 236 33.88 4.47 -5.17
CA SER A 236 34.62 5.26 -6.15
C SER A 236 33.77 6.44 -6.65
N ALA A 237 34.37 7.48 -7.21
CA ALA A 237 33.65 8.60 -7.79
C ALA A 237 32.65 8.14 -8.87
N ASP A 238 33.05 7.16 -9.70
CA ASP A 238 32.17 6.58 -10.72
C ASP A 238 30.99 5.79 -10.12
N ASP A 239 31.22 5.07 -9.00
CA ASP A 239 30.16 4.36 -8.29
C ASP A 239 29.15 5.32 -7.68
N LEU A 240 29.61 6.39 -7.02
CA LEU A 240 28.77 7.41 -6.44
C LEU A 240 27.92 8.09 -7.51
N ALA A 241 28.54 8.52 -8.62
CA ALA A 241 27.82 9.11 -9.74
C ALA A 241 26.81 8.13 -10.40
N ALA A 242 27.12 6.83 -10.42
CA ALA A 242 26.19 5.81 -10.92
C ALA A 242 24.98 5.65 -10.01
N ILE A 243 25.18 5.60 -8.69
CA ILE A 243 24.14 5.49 -7.67
C ILE A 243 23.20 6.71 -7.72
N VAL A 244 23.77 7.92 -7.80
CA VAL A 244 22.97 9.16 -7.87
C VAL A 244 22.11 9.21 -9.13
N ARG A 245 22.61 8.71 -10.26
CA ARG A 245 21.88 8.70 -11.55
C ARG A 245 20.81 7.63 -11.66
N ASP A 246 20.94 6.51 -10.96
CA ASP A 246 20.01 5.38 -11.08
C ASP A 246 18.62 5.70 -10.50
N GLY A 247 18.54 6.51 -9.49
CA GLY A 247 17.29 6.98 -8.88
C GLY A 247 16.60 5.97 -7.96
N LEU A 248 16.86 4.66 -8.05
CA LEU A 248 16.14 3.67 -7.23
C LEU A 248 16.47 3.79 -5.74
N LEU A 249 17.75 3.91 -5.41
CA LEU A 249 18.18 4.14 -4.02
C LEU A 249 17.52 5.40 -3.46
N PHE A 250 17.53 6.50 -4.20
CA PHE A 250 16.96 7.78 -3.77
C PHE A 250 15.43 7.70 -3.63
N ALA A 251 14.76 7.01 -4.54
CA ALA A 251 13.33 6.77 -4.44
C ALA A 251 12.99 5.94 -3.18
N LEU A 252 13.80 4.94 -2.85
CA LEU A 252 13.63 4.16 -1.63
C LEU A 252 13.86 5.02 -0.39
N LEU A 253 15.02 5.69 -0.29
CA LEU A 253 15.44 6.45 0.89
C LEU A 253 14.49 7.61 1.22
N GLY A 254 13.89 8.23 0.21
CA GLY A 254 12.95 9.35 0.40
C GLY A 254 11.50 8.93 0.68
N ASN A 255 11.13 7.65 0.50
CA ASN A 255 9.71 7.27 0.55
C ASN A 255 9.39 6.10 1.50
N ALA A 256 10.36 5.28 1.90
CA ALA A 256 10.12 4.16 2.81
C ALA A 256 11.32 3.88 3.74
N PRO A 257 11.09 3.40 4.97
CA PRO A 257 12.16 2.85 5.77
C PRO A 257 12.83 1.67 5.06
N VAL A 258 14.14 1.64 5.08
CA VAL A 258 14.93 0.50 4.57
C VAL A 258 14.73 -0.70 5.51
N THR A 259 14.30 -1.82 4.95
CA THR A 259 14.03 -3.07 5.70
C THR A 259 15.02 -4.18 5.37
N THR A 260 16.21 -3.81 4.89
CA THR A 260 17.29 -4.74 4.52
C THR A 260 18.53 -4.40 5.34
N THR A 261 18.93 -5.29 6.24
CA THR A 261 20.06 -5.05 7.19
C THR A 261 21.36 -4.73 6.48
N ALA A 262 21.68 -5.42 5.39
CA ALA A 262 22.90 -5.17 4.62
C ALA A 262 22.94 -3.75 4.00
N LEU A 263 21.79 -3.25 3.52
CA LEU A 263 21.69 -1.88 3.00
C LEU A 263 21.79 -0.86 4.14
N GLU A 264 21.14 -1.14 5.28
CA GLU A 264 21.26 -0.31 6.49
C GLU A 264 22.72 -0.17 6.94
N ASP A 265 23.51 -1.26 6.90
CA ASP A 265 24.93 -1.24 7.27
C ASP A 265 25.74 -0.32 6.36
N ILE A 266 25.52 -0.39 5.05
CA ILE A 266 26.19 0.49 4.09
C ILE A 266 25.83 1.94 4.35
N LEU A 267 24.53 2.24 4.53
CA LEU A 267 24.04 3.60 4.79
C LEU A 267 24.56 4.16 6.11
N THR A 268 24.63 3.35 7.17
CA THR A 268 25.18 3.75 8.47
C THR A 268 26.66 4.12 8.34
N ARG A 269 27.47 3.28 7.65
CA ARG A 269 28.89 3.57 7.39
C ARG A 269 29.08 4.79 6.48
N THR A 270 28.23 4.94 5.47
CA THR A 270 28.27 6.12 4.59
C THR A 270 27.98 7.40 5.37
N ARG A 271 26.99 7.37 6.26
CA ARG A 271 26.65 8.49 7.14
C ARG A 271 27.82 8.87 8.05
N HIS A 272 28.49 7.87 8.64
CA HIS A 272 29.68 8.06 9.45
C HIS A 272 30.82 8.71 8.64
N ALA A 273 31.16 8.15 7.47
CA ALA A 273 32.19 8.69 6.60
C ALA A 273 31.93 10.15 6.17
N LEU A 274 30.67 10.49 5.87
CA LEU A 274 30.26 11.86 5.53
C LEU A 274 30.45 12.83 6.71
N LEU A 275 30.23 12.39 7.95
CA LEU A 275 30.46 13.19 9.15
C LEU A 275 31.95 13.48 9.35
N ASP A 276 32.82 12.47 9.18
CA ASP A 276 34.26 12.62 9.33
C ASP A 276 34.89 13.50 8.24
N GLU A 277 34.31 13.45 7.03
CA GLU A 277 34.79 14.28 5.90
C GLU A 277 34.48 15.78 6.02
N LEU A 278 33.54 16.18 6.92
CA LEU A 278 33.31 17.61 7.16
C LEU A 278 34.55 18.35 7.72
N GLU A 279 35.49 17.63 8.30
CA GLU A 279 36.77 18.18 8.78
C GLU A 279 37.78 18.43 7.65
N ALA A 280 37.55 17.85 6.44
CA ALA A 280 38.39 18.04 5.26
C ALA A 280 37.97 19.29 4.46
N PRO A 281 38.93 19.90 3.67
CA PRO A 281 38.58 21.05 2.86
C PRO A 281 37.42 20.71 1.88
N PRO A 282 36.44 21.62 1.71
CA PRO A 282 35.22 21.35 0.95
C PRO A 282 35.53 21.06 -0.52
N GLY A 283 35.22 19.86 -0.98
CA GLY A 283 35.07 19.55 -2.39
C GLY A 283 33.66 19.89 -2.81
N ALA A 284 33.48 20.71 -3.83
CA ALA A 284 32.15 21.01 -4.37
C ALA A 284 31.63 19.77 -5.13
N ASP A 285 31.02 18.80 -4.40
CA ASP A 285 30.54 17.57 -5.00
C ASP A 285 29.03 17.45 -4.76
N GLY A 286 28.27 17.75 -5.81
CA GLY A 286 26.81 17.67 -5.80
C GLY A 286 26.30 16.26 -5.48
N ASP A 287 27.06 15.22 -5.83
CA ASP A 287 26.70 13.82 -5.58
C ASP A 287 26.76 13.47 -4.08
N ARG A 288 27.78 14.01 -3.36
CA ARG A 288 27.89 13.87 -1.90
C ARG A 288 26.73 14.55 -1.18
N LEU A 289 26.37 15.76 -1.58
CA LEU A 289 25.23 16.48 -1.02
C LEU A 289 23.92 15.73 -1.28
N ALA A 290 23.74 15.21 -2.49
CA ALA A 290 22.55 14.42 -2.83
C ALA A 290 22.45 13.16 -1.97
N LEU A 291 23.55 12.42 -1.81
CA LEU A 291 23.59 11.19 -0.99
C LEU A 291 23.38 11.50 0.50
N ALA A 292 24.04 12.52 1.05
CA ALA A 292 23.85 12.95 2.44
C ALA A 292 22.39 13.34 2.71
N SER A 293 21.79 14.09 1.79
CA SER A 293 20.37 14.48 1.90
C SER A 293 19.43 13.30 1.82
N ALA A 294 19.66 12.33 0.95
CA ALA A 294 18.85 11.13 0.84
C ALA A 294 18.94 10.25 2.11
N ILE A 295 20.17 10.11 2.67
CA ILE A 295 20.38 9.41 3.94
C ILE A 295 19.68 10.16 5.08
N ALA A 296 19.70 11.48 5.09
CA ALA A 296 19.00 12.29 6.10
C ALA A 296 17.47 12.14 5.99
N GLN A 297 16.90 12.05 4.79
CA GLN A 297 15.49 11.73 4.60
C GLN A 297 15.15 10.35 5.15
N GLN A 298 16.00 9.35 4.89
CA GLN A 298 15.83 8.00 5.43
C GLN A 298 15.90 7.97 6.94
N CYS A 299 16.87 8.68 7.55
CA CYS A 299 17.00 8.75 9.00
C CYS A 299 15.80 9.43 9.66
N PHE A 300 15.18 10.39 9.01
CA PHE A 300 13.94 10.99 9.50
C PHE A 300 12.74 10.04 9.37
N LEU A 301 12.64 9.28 8.27
CA LEU A 301 11.57 8.29 8.07
C LEU A 301 11.66 7.11 9.04
N ASN A 302 12.87 6.65 9.36
CA ASN A 302 13.10 5.57 10.30
C ASN A 302 13.31 6.06 11.75
N GLU A 303 13.14 7.38 11.98
CA GLU A 303 13.23 8.05 13.27
C GLU A 303 14.57 7.82 13.96
N TYR A 304 15.66 7.90 13.18
CA TYR A 304 17.04 7.80 13.67
C TYR A 304 17.37 6.47 14.35
N VAL A 305 16.80 5.38 13.87
CA VAL A 305 17.03 4.04 14.44
C VAL A 305 18.43 3.47 14.16
N PHE A 306 19.15 4.01 13.18
CA PHE A 306 20.51 3.56 12.85
C PHE A 306 21.47 3.69 14.02
N ALA A 307 22.46 2.81 14.09
CA ALA A 307 23.47 2.83 15.12
C ALA A 307 24.26 4.17 15.14
N VAL A 308 24.58 4.65 16.30
CA VAL A 308 25.35 5.88 16.57
C VAL A 308 26.36 5.58 17.66
N THR A 309 27.62 5.97 17.47
CA THR A 309 28.67 5.88 18.47
C THR A 309 28.69 7.16 19.35
N ASP A 310 29.29 7.07 20.52
CA ASP A 310 29.46 8.24 21.39
C ASP A 310 30.32 9.33 20.72
N GLU A 311 31.28 8.94 19.89
CA GLU A 311 32.11 9.87 19.12
C GLU A 311 31.29 10.62 18.06
N GLU A 312 30.46 9.90 17.29
CA GLU A 312 29.54 10.52 16.32
C GLU A 312 28.59 11.50 17.04
N ASP A 313 28.01 11.09 18.17
CA ASP A 313 27.06 11.95 18.89
C ASP A 313 27.72 13.23 19.40
N ALA A 314 28.97 13.17 19.86
CA ALA A 314 29.75 14.33 20.25
C ALA A 314 30.06 15.28 19.07
N LYS A 315 30.50 14.74 17.91
CA LYS A 315 30.74 15.51 16.67
C LYS A 315 29.46 16.18 16.17
N VAL A 316 28.35 15.46 16.18
CA VAL A 316 27.03 15.98 15.76
C VAL A 316 26.55 17.08 16.71
N ALA A 317 26.79 16.95 18.02
CA ALA A 317 26.44 18.00 18.99
C ALA A 317 27.24 19.29 18.72
N GLN A 318 28.54 19.19 18.41
CA GLN A 318 29.38 20.33 18.03
C GLN A 318 28.92 20.97 16.73
N LEU A 319 28.61 20.14 15.70
CA LEU A 319 28.06 20.61 14.43
C LEU A 319 26.74 21.37 14.61
N GLY A 320 25.84 20.83 15.43
CA GLY A 320 24.56 21.47 15.74
C GLY A 320 24.73 22.83 16.43
N ALA A 321 25.65 22.92 17.40
CA ALA A 321 25.97 24.19 18.06
C ALA A 321 26.54 25.23 17.07
N ALA A 322 27.39 24.81 16.15
CA ALA A 322 27.95 25.70 15.13
C ALA A 322 26.88 26.19 14.13
N ILE A 323 25.93 25.31 13.76
CA ILE A 323 24.78 25.68 12.91
C ILE A 323 23.89 26.67 13.65
N ASP A 324 23.54 26.43 14.91
CA ASP A 324 22.70 27.32 15.70
C ASP A 324 23.35 28.71 15.90
N GLU A 325 24.67 28.75 16.12
CA GLU A 325 25.41 30.01 16.18
C GLU A 325 25.37 30.76 14.83
N ALA A 326 25.55 30.03 13.71
CA ALA A 326 25.48 30.62 12.36
C ALA A 326 24.07 31.16 12.08
N LEU A 327 23.00 30.45 12.49
CA LEU A 327 21.62 30.90 12.39
C LEU A 327 21.36 32.16 13.21
N ALA A 328 21.82 32.18 14.44
CA ALA A 328 21.65 33.34 15.34
C ALA A 328 22.37 34.61 14.85
N GLN A 329 23.49 34.44 14.12
CA GLN A 329 24.28 35.54 13.57
C GLN A 329 23.98 35.83 12.09
N ASP A 330 22.97 35.20 11.52
CA ASP A 330 22.59 35.25 10.10
C ASP A 330 23.77 34.99 9.14
N ARG A 331 24.71 34.11 9.56
CA ARG A 331 25.82 33.67 8.72
C ARG A 331 25.38 32.57 7.72
N SER A 332 26.12 32.40 6.65
CA SER A 332 25.93 31.28 5.72
C SER A 332 26.19 29.95 6.42
N ILE A 333 25.43 28.94 6.03
CA ILE A 333 25.57 27.56 6.49
C ILE A 333 25.94 26.71 5.28
N GLU A 334 26.93 25.84 5.45
CA GLU A 334 27.36 24.93 4.41
C GLU A 334 26.28 23.85 4.20
N PRO A 335 25.75 23.66 2.95
CA PRO A 335 24.66 22.74 2.69
C PRO A 335 24.95 21.28 3.07
N LEU A 336 26.18 20.80 2.86
CA LEU A 336 26.57 19.44 3.21
C LEU A 336 26.56 19.24 4.74
N GLY A 337 27.10 20.20 5.51
CA GLY A 337 27.06 20.14 6.97
C GLY A 337 25.64 20.08 7.53
N LEU A 338 24.72 20.86 6.95
CA LEU A 338 23.30 20.81 7.32
C LEU A 338 22.66 19.45 6.99
N ALA A 339 22.94 18.88 5.81
CA ALA A 339 22.43 17.56 5.41
C ALA A 339 22.99 16.43 6.28
N VAL A 340 24.29 16.49 6.64
CA VAL A 340 24.92 15.52 7.53
C VAL A 340 24.30 15.61 8.94
N PHE A 341 24.12 16.81 9.50
CA PHE A 341 23.42 16.99 10.78
C PHE A 341 22.02 16.37 10.73
N ALA A 342 21.27 16.64 9.66
CA ALA A 342 19.90 16.12 9.44
C ALA A 342 19.86 14.59 9.37
N GLY A 343 20.97 13.91 9.09
CA GLY A 343 21.09 12.45 9.12
C GLY A 343 21.23 11.84 10.52
N TYR A 344 21.46 12.66 11.54
CA TYR A 344 21.60 12.23 12.94
C TYR A 344 20.53 12.80 13.86
N ARG A 345 20.09 14.04 13.62
CA ARG A 345 19.08 14.75 14.40
C ARG A 345 18.16 15.55 13.49
N PRO A 346 16.86 15.65 13.81
CA PRO A 346 15.93 16.39 12.96
C PRO A 346 16.27 17.89 12.96
N LEU A 347 16.13 18.52 11.79
CA LEU A 347 16.39 19.95 11.63
C LEU A 347 15.51 20.83 12.55
N HIS A 348 14.29 20.40 12.84
CA HIS A 348 13.41 21.14 13.75
C HIS A 348 13.88 21.14 15.23
N ALA A 349 14.91 20.37 15.57
CA ALA A 349 15.56 20.42 16.89
C ALA A 349 16.55 21.58 17.05
N LEU A 350 16.99 22.21 15.93
CA LEU A 350 17.82 23.41 15.96
C LEU A 350 17.04 24.59 16.53
N ALA A 351 17.70 25.41 17.38
CA ALA A 351 17.05 26.57 17.98
C ALA A 351 16.58 27.61 16.95
N GLY A 352 17.34 27.75 15.86
CA GLY A 352 17.04 28.64 14.74
C GLY A 352 16.31 28.00 13.56
N ALA A 353 15.73 26.79 13.70
CA ALA A 353 15.18 25.99 12.59
C ALA A 353 14.23 26.75 11.66
N ALA A 354 13.33 27.60 12.21
CA ALA A 354 12.36 28.37 11.43
C ALA A 354 13.03 29.28 10.38
N SER A 355 14.20 29.83 10.66
CA SER A 355 14.93 30.72 9.74
C SER A 355 15.52 29.97 8.52
N LEU A 356 15.64 28.65 8.58
CA LEU A 356 16.05 27.82 7.44
C LEU A 356 15.09 27.95 6.26
N VAL A 357 13.80 28.10 6.52
CA VAL A 357 12.73 28.14 5.51
C VAL A 357 12.86 29.34 4.58
N SER A 358 13.33 30.49 5.09
CA SER A 358 13.45 31.72 4.30
C SER A 358 14.75 31.83 3.49
N ARG A 359 15.71 30.93 3.69
CA ARG A 359 17.01 30.92 3.01
C ARG A 359 16.94 30.19 1.67
N THR A 360 17.89 30.50 0.76
CA THR A 360 18.03 29.80 -0.52
C THR A 360 18.92 28.57 -0.35
N TRP A 361 18.41 27.42 -0.76
CA TRP A 361 19.09 26.14 -0.64
C TRP A 361 19.12 25.37 -1.97
N PRO A 362 20.14 24.53 -2.21
CA PRO A 362 20.08 23.50 -3.23
C PRO A 362 18.88 22.59 -3.05
N GLU A 363 18.39 22.01 -4.15
CA GLU A 363 17.15 21.22 -4.15
C GLU A 363 17.13 20.09 -3.10
N PRO A 364 18.19 19.26 -2.92
CA PRO A 364 18.16 18.21 -1.91
C PRO A 364 17.99 18.72 -0.48
N VAL A 365 18.57 19.88 -0.15
CA VAL A 365 18.42 20.50 1.19
C VAL A 365 17.04 21.12 1.38
N ARG A 366 16.45 21.70 0.31
CA ARG A 366 15.06 22.19 0.38
C ARG A 366 14.10 21.06 0.73
N ALA A 367 14.29 19.88 0.13
CA ALA A 367 13.48 18.70 0.44
C ALA A 367 13.61 18.29 1.92
N LEU A 368 14.80 18.37 2.49
CA LEU A 368 15.01 18.13 3.93
C LEU A 368 14.30 19.16 4.80
N ILE A 369 14.42 20.45 4.47
CA ILE A 369 13.77 21.52 5.23
C ILE A 369 12.24 21.35 5.17
N GLN A 370 11.69 21.03 4.00
CA GLN A 370 10.27 20.73 3.86
C GLN A 370 9.87 19.58 4.80
N GLN A 371 10.56 18.46 4.75
CA GLN A 371 10.24 17.25 5.52
C GLN A 371 10.50 17.41 7.03
N GLN A 372 11.59 18.08 7.42
CA GLN A 372 12.06 18.08 8.82
C GLN A 372 11.76 19.38 9.58
N VAL A 373 11.31 20.45 8.91
CA VAL A 373 10.93 21.71 9.54
C VAL A 373 9.49 22.07 9.22
N VAL A 374 9.14 22.27 7.93
CA VAL A 374 7.85 22.81 7.53
C VAL A 374 6.70 21.85 7.89
N GLU A 375 6.84 20.56 7.59
CA GLU A 375 5.80 19.57 7.90
C GLU A 375 5.54 19.43 9.40
N PRO A 376 6.56 19.26 10.28
CA PRO A 376 6.35 19.20 11.73
C PRO A 376 5.78 20.49 12.32
N GLU A 377 6.14 21.66 11.79
CA GLU A 377 5.56 22.94 12.23
C GLU A 377 4.09 23.06 11.86
N THR A 378 3.73 22.63 10.63
CA THR A 378 2.34 22.58 10.19
C THR A 378 1.51 21.66 11.08
N GLU A 379 2.01 20.48 11.43
CA GLU A 379 1.35 19.55 12.33
C GLU A 379 1.14 20.16 13.73
N ARG A 380 2.17 20.83 14.27
CA ARG A 380 2.07 21.52 15.56
C ARG A 380 1.01 22.64 15.54
N ALA A 381 0.92 23.39 14.45
CA ALA A 381 -0.08 24.46 14.30
C ALA A 381 -1.52 23.94 14.16
N ILE A 382 -1.70 22.71 13.69
CA ILE A 382 -3.02 22.05 13.59
C ILE A 382 -3.54 21.59 14.95
N ARG A 383 -2.68 21.06 15.84
CA ARG A 383 -3.08 20.41 17.11
C ARG A 383 -4.04 21.22 18.00
N PRO A 384 -3.88 22.53 18.21
CA PRO A 384 -4.81 23.33 19.03
C PRO A 384 -6.22 23.43 18.46
N GLN A 385 -6.41 23.16 17.16
CA GLN A 385 -7.67 23.26 16.44
C GLN A 385 -8.45 21.94 16.45
N ILE A 386 -7.84 20.84 16.93
CA ILE A 386 -8.46 19.51 16.93
C ILE A 386 -9.54 19.46 18.00
N GLU A 387 -10.73 19.07 17.58
CA GLU A 387 -11.88 18.86 18.47
C GLU A 387 -11.59 17.74 19.48
N ARG A 388 -12.09 17.90 20.72
CA ARG A 388 -11.98 16.91 21.79
C ARG A 388 -13.36 16.42 22.17
N LEU A 389 -13.66 15.16 21.90
CA LEU A 389 -14.98 14.57 22.11
C LEU A 389 -15.14 13.98 23.51
N THR A 390 -14.04 13.50 24.12
CA THR A 390 -14.08 12.85 25.42
C THR A 390 -12.92 13.28 26.30
N PRO A 391 -13.05 13.18 27.63
CA PRO A 391 -11.88 13.18 28.52
C PRO A 391 -11.09 11.87 28.33
N LEU A 392 -9.83 11.85 28.79
CA LEU A 392 -9.02 10.63 28.81
C LEU A 392 -9.38 9.78 30.03
N ALA A 393 -9.80 8.56 29.79
CA ALA A 393 -10.26 7.63 30.82
C ALA A 393 -9.11 6.73 31.32
N GLY A 394 -8.65 6.98 32.54
CA GLY A 394 -7.73 6.07 33.25
C GLY A 394 -6.25 6.22 32.94
N ASP A 395 -5.43 5.46 33.68
CA ASP A 395 -3.96 5.56 33.63
C ASP A 395 -3.37 4.92 32.38
N VAL A 396 -3.98 3.82 31.89
CA VAL A 396 -3.52 3.13 30.67
C VAL A 396 -3.69 4.06 29.47
N SER A 397 -4.87 4.68 29.29
CA SER A 397 -5.11 5.62 28.20
C SER A 397 -4.11 6.79 28.21
N ARG A 398 -3.77 7.32 29.40
CA ARG A 398 -2.76 8.39 29.53
C ARG A 398 -1.35 7.91 29.13
N LYS A 399 -0.96 6.69 29.53
CA LYS A 399 0.36 6.13 29.17
C LYS A 399 0.46 5.85 27.65
N VAL A 400 -0.58 5.27 27.08
CA VAL A 400 -0.68 5.01 25.63
C VAL A 400 -0.66 6.35 24.86
N GLN A 401 -1.43 7.34 25.32
CA GLN A 401 -1.39 8.67 24.73
C GLN A 401 0.02 9.27 24.75
N ALA A 402 0.69 9.25 25.91
CA ALA A 402 2.04 9.81 26.06
C ALA A 402 3.03 9.13 25.08
N GLN A 403 2.92 7.81 24.89
CA GLN A 403 3.73 7.07 23.94
C GLN A 403 3.54 7.58 22.51
N TYR A 404 2.29 7.75 22.05
CA TYR A 404 1.99 8.19 20.68
C TYR A 404 2.07 9.72 20.49
N GLU A 405 2.02 10.51 21.55
CA GLU A 405 2.38 11.94 21.47
C GLU A 405 3.86 12.15 21.18
N GLU A 406 4.73 11.32 21.78
CA GLU A 406 6.17 11.34 21.56
C GLU A 406 6.53 10.71 20.20
N SER A 407 5.87 9.62 19.83
CA SER A 407 6.18 8.81 18.66
C SER A 407 4.89 8.51 17.86
N PRO A 408 4.40 9.45 17.04
CA PRO A 408 3.23 9.22 16.19
C PRO A 408 3.42 7.98 15.30
N TYR A 409 2.45 7.04 15.34
CA TYR A 409 2.58 5.73 14.71
C TYR A 409 1.35 5.36 13.87
N PRO A 410 1.54 4.63 12.76
CA PRO A 410 2.80 4.47 12.02
C PRO A 410 3.11 5.73 11.20
N ARG A 411 4.40 6.04 10.95
CA ARG A 411 4.75 7.08 9.97
C ARG A 411 4.71 6.51 8.56
N TRP A 412 4.12 7.24 7.64
CA TRP A 412 4.00 6.84 6.24
C TRP A 412 4.20 8.04 5.31
N SER A 413 4.79 7.83 4.15
CA SER A 413 5.07 8.90 3.18
C SER A 413 3.88 9.14 2.24
N ARG A 414 3.28 8.05 1.73
CA ARG A 414 2.21 8.10 0.73
C ARG A 414 1.11 7.11 1.05
N VAL A 415 -0.11 7.48 0.66
CA VAL A 415 -1.27 6.59 0.66
C VAL A 415 -1.56 6.13 -0.77
N VAL A 416 -2.14 4.96 -0.90
CA VAL A 416 -2.62 4.44 -2.18
C VAL A 416 -3.79 5.30 -2.66
N ALA A 417 -3.76 5.70 -3.92
CA ALA A 417 -4.96 6.24 -4.56
C ALA A 417 -5.85 5.06 -4.96
N GLU A 418 -7.02 4.94 -4.34
CA GLU A 418 -7.94 3.86 -4.66
C GLU A 418 -8.34 3.89 -6.15
N SER A 419 -8.26 2.74 -6.80
CA SER A 419 -8.58 2.62 -8.23
C SER A 419 -10.09 2.69 -8.50
N ARG A 420 -10.89 2.28 -7.52
CA ARG A 420 -12.35 2.29 -7.60
C ARG A 420 -12.96 2.63 -6.24
N THR A 421 -13.91 3.55 -6.25
CA THR A 421 -14.80 3.79 -5.12
C THR A 421 -16.04 2.90 -5.29
N LEU A 422 -16.36 2.08 -4.30
CA LEU A 422 -17.41 1.06 -4.38
C LEU A 422 -18.48 1.28 -3.28
N PRO A 423 -19.75 0.91 -3.53
CA PRO A 423 -20.67 0.67 -2.42
C PRO A 423 -20.11 -0.38 -1.46
N VAL A 424 -20.41 -0.26 -0.16
CA VAL A 424 -19.91 -1.21 0.85
C VAL A 424 -20.34 -2.64 0.51
N ASP A 425 -21.59 -2.84 0.10
CA ASP A 425 -22.13 -4.17 -0.24
C ASP A 425 -21.40 -4.81 -1.42
N HIS A 426 -21.04 -4.00 -2.41
CA HIS A 426 -20.26 -4.49 -3.56
C HIS A 426 -18.85 -4.92 -3.14
N TYR A 427 -18.20 -4.12 -2.28
CA TYR A 427 -16.90 -4.49 -1.71
C TYR A 427 -16.97 -5.80 -0.92
N MET A 428 -17.96 -5.94 -0.05
CA MET A 428 -18.15 -7.15 0.77
C MET A 428 -18.39 -8.38 -0.10
N HIS A 429 -19.22 -8.26 -1.14
CA HIS A 429 -19.48 -9.35 -2.08
C HIS A 429 -18.23 -9.79 -2.85
N LEU A 430 -17.41 -8.82 -3.31
CA LEU A 430 -16.15 -9.12 -4.01
C LEU A 430 -15.12 -9.75 -3.06
N ARG A 431 -15.03 -9.25 -1.84
CA ARG A 431 -14.00 -9.67 -0.89
C ARG A 431 -14.31 -11.00 -0.22
N PHE A 432 -15.58 -11.24 0.07
CA PHE A 432 -16.09 -12.41 0.81
C PHE A 432 -17.22 -13.10 0.06
N PRO A 433 -16.98 -13.69 -1.11
CA PRO A 433 -18.01 -14.34 -1.89
C PRO A 433 -18.59 -15.53 -1.12
N GLY A 434 -19.90 -15.56 -0.95
CA GLY A 434 -20.61 -16.61 -0.22
C GLY A 434 -20.61 -16.49 1.30
N ALA A 435 -20.02 -15.42 1.87
CA ALA A 435 -20.06 -15.19 3.31
C ALA A 435 -21.49 -14.91 3.82
N PRO A 436 -21.80 -15.25 5.07
CA PRO A 436 -23.09 -15.00 5.69
C PRO A 436 -23.21 -13.51 6.08
N TYR A 437 -23.63 -12.67 5.14
CA TYR A 437 -23.69 -11.24 5.30
C TYR A 437 -25.00 -10.67 4.75
N ARG A 438 -25.59 -9.69 5.47
CA ARG A 438 -26.80 -8.96 5.06
C ARG A 438 -26.39 -7.59 4.49
N PRO A 439 -26.85 -7.22 3.29
CA PRO A 439 -26.52 -5.93 2.68
C PRO A 439 -26.97 -4.74 3.54
N LEU A 440 -26.12 -3.68 3.54
CA LEU A 440 -26.42 -2.39 4.18
C LEU A 440 -27.40 -1.55 3.35
N GLY A 441 -27.51 -1.82 2.05
CA GLY A 441 -28.27 -1.05 1.07
C GLY A 441 -27.47 0.09 0.43
N GLU A 442 -28.13 0.88 -0.43
CA GLU A 442 -27.48 1.88 -1.30
C GLU A 442 -27.14 3.22 -0.61
N ARG A 443 -27.33 3.33 0.70
CA ARG A 443 -27.03 4.59 1.41
C ARG A 443 -25.55 4.86 1.54
N ALA A 444 -25.18 6.15 1.55
CA ALA A 444 -23.84 6.58 1.89
C ALA A 444 -23.50 6.22 3.34
N PRO A 445 -22.42 5.47 3.62
CA PRO A 445 -22.16 4.97 4.97
C PRO A 445 -21.59 6.05 5.89
N ASP A 446 -22.05 6.06 7.15
CA ASP A 446 -21.38 6.73 8.26
C ASP A 446 -20.35 5.78 8.86
N ILE A 447 -19.08 6.19 8.85
CA ILE A 447 -17.94 5.33 9.23
C ILE A 447 -17.23 5.93 10.43
N LEU A 448 -17.00 5.12 11.46
CA LEU A 448 -16.09 5.45 12.56
C LEU A 448 -14.76 4.71 12.38
N ILE A 449 -13.66 5.44 12.40
CA ILE A 449 -12.31 4.87 12.55
C ILE A 449 -11.88 5.11 14.00
N ALA A 450 -11.90 4.06 14.79
CA ALA A 450 -11.60 4.11 16.22
C ALA A 450 -10.15 3.75 16.48
N GLY A 451 -9.31 4.73 16.83
CA GLY A 451 -7.87 4.65 16.90
C GLY A 451 -7.24 4.81 15.51
N CYS A 452 -7.44 5.98 14.89
CA CYS A 452 -7.00 6.20 13.51
C CYS A 452 -5.49 6.43 13.36
N GLY A 453 -4.76 6.63 14.46
CA GLY A 453 -3.33 6.93 14.45
C GLY A 453 -3.02 8.09 13.51
N THR A 454 -2.06 7.90 12.63
CA THR A 454 -1.64 8.88 11.61
C THR A 454 -2.58 8.95 10.38
N GLY A 455 -3.78 8.34 10.45
CA GLY A 455 -4.88 8.58 9.52
C GLY A 455 -4.91 7.70 8.26
N MET A 456 -4.00 6.76 8.08
CA MET A 456 -3.94 5.95 6.86
C MET A 456 -5.26 5.21 6.59
N HIS A 457 -5.81 4.50 7.59
CA HIS A 457 -7.08 3.76 7.45
C HIS A 457 -8.26 4.70 7.19
N ALA A 458 -8.29 5.87 7.84
CA ALA A 458 -9.33 6.87 7.61
C ALA A 458 -9.35 7.35 6.15
N ILE A 459 -8.17 7.67 5.61
CA ILE A 459 -7.99 8.09 4.21
C ILE A 459 -8.39 6.96 3.24
N MET A 460 -7.96 5.73 3.50
CA MET A 460 -8.31 4.57 2.67
C MET A 460 -9.82 4.34 2.64
N ARG A 461 -10.50 4.29 3.79
CA ARG A 461 -11.96 4.09 3.85
C ARG A 461 -12.74 5.23 3.21
N ALA A 462 -12.26 6.48 3.36
CA ALA A 462 -12.87 7.66 2.76
C ALA A 462 -12.80 7.66 1.22
N GLN A 463 -11.78 7.04 0.63
CA GLN A 463 -11.63 6.86 -0.81
C GLN A 463 -12.36 5.60 -1.31
N GLN A 464 -12.37 4.53 -0.51
CA GLN A 464 -12.84 3.20 -0.89
C GLN A 464 -14.36 3.13 -1.01
N PHE A 465 -15.11 3.78 -0.09
CA PHE A 465 -16.55 3.62 -0.02
C PHE A 465 -17.30 4.82 -0.58
N LEU A 466 -18.22 4.55 -1.50
CA LEU A 466 -18.99 5.56 -2.21
C LEU A 466 -19.82 6.42 -1.25
N GLY A 467 -19.58 7.73 -1.29
CA GLY A 467 -20.29 8.71 -0.47
C GLY A 467 -19.98 8.65 1.03
N ALA A 468 -18.95 7.91 1.46
CA ALA A 468 -18.61 7.75 2.87
C ALA A 468 -18.43 9.09 3.60
N ARG A 469 -18.97 9.17 4.81
CA ARG A 469 -18.69 10.21 5.81
C ARG A 469 -17.90 9.57 6.94
N VAL A 470 -16.65 9.97 7.09
CA VAL A 470 -15.71 9.35 8.04
C VAL A 470 -15.55 10.24 9.27
N THR A 471 -15.76 9.68 10.45
CA THR A 471 -15.31 10.23 11.73
C THR A 471 -14.13 9.42 12.20
N ALA A 472 -12.97 10.04 12.35
CA ALA A 472 -11.73 9.38 12.75
C ALA A 472 -11.26 9.92 14.11
N VAL A 473 -11.09 9.01 15.07
CA VAL A 473 -10.72 9.40 16.44
C VAL A 473 -9.43 8.73 16.89
N ASP A 474 -8.63 9.45 17.68
CA ASP A 474 -7.41 8.94 18.30
C ASP A 474 -7.14 9.62 19.64
N LEU A 475 -6.29 9.02 20.49
CA LEU A 475 -5.82 9.60 21.73
C LEU A 475 -4.79 10.71 21.52
N SER A 476 -3.92 10.56 20.49
CA SER A 476 -2.76 11.40 20.24
C SER A 476 -3.06 12.58 19.34
N LEU A 477 -2.90 13.81 19.82
CA LEU A 477 -2.97 15.02 19.03
C LEU A 477 -1.83 15.10 17.99
N SER A 478 -0.68 14.52 18.31
CA SER A 478 0.46 14.42 17.40
C SER A 478 0.12 13.57 16.18
N SER A 479 -0.47 12.37 16.40
CA SER A 479 -0.94 11.49 15.33
C SER A 479 -2.04 12.15 14.49
N LEU A 480 -3.02 12.80 15.15
CA LEU A 480 -4.09 13.52 14.47
C LEU A 480 -3.59 14.71 13.66
N GLY A 481 -2.61 15.47 14.16
CA GLY A 481 -1.97 16.57 13.43
C GLY A 481 -1.36 16.08 12.11
N TYR A 482 -0.64 14.96 12.17
CA TYR A 482 -0.09 14.27 11.00
C TYR A 482 -1.22 13.84 10.03
N ALA A 483 -2.24 13.17 10.54
CA ALA A 483 -3.38 12.67 9.75
C ALA A 483 -4.09 13.81 8.99
N ILE A 484 -4.36 14.93 9.67
CA ILE A 484 -5.03 16.09 9.06
C ILE A 484 -4.16 16.72 7.97
N ARG A 485 -2.83 16.89 8.22
CA ARG A 485 -1.92 17.40 7.18
C ARG A 485 -1.96 16.51 5.94
N LYS A 486 -1.80 15.22 6.11
CA LYS A 486 -1.82 14.24 5.01
C LYS A 486 -3.15 14.20 4.27
N THR A 487 -4.27 14.31 4.97
CA THR A 487 -5.60 14.38 4.35
C THR A 487 -5.77 15.62 3.50
N ARG A 488 -5.26 16.77 3.96
CA ARG A 488 -5.27 18.02 3.19
C ARG A 488 -4.39 17.95 1.94
N GLU A 489 -3.22 17.31 2.03
CA GLU A 489 -2.32 17.08 0.89
C GLU A 489 -2.99 16.27 -0.24
N ILE A 490 -3.87 15.33 0.12
CA ILE A 490 -4.60 14.47 -0.84
C ILE A 490 -5.89 15.16 -1.35
N GLY A 491 -6.33 16.25 -0.68
CA GLY A 491 -7.52 16.98 -1.06
C GLY A 491 -8.86 16.34 -0.65
N LEU A 492 -8.86 15.46 0.37
CA LEU A 492 -10.09 14.86 0.89
C LEU A 492 -10.80 15.81 1.87
N ALA A 493 -12.13 15.88 1.75
CA ALA A 493 -12.98 16.73 2.59
C ALA A 493 -14.05 15.94 3.40
N ASN A 494 -14.10 14.62 3.25
CA ASN A 494 -15.13 13.76 3.83
C ASN A 494 -14.66 13.05 5.11
N ILE A 495 -13.61 13.57 5.79
CA ILE A 495 -13.08 13.03 7.05
C ILE A 495 -13.10 14.12 8.13
N ARG A 496 -13.78 13.85 9.25
CA ARG A 496 -13.74 14.63 10.50
C ARG A 496 -12.78 13.95 11.47
N TYR A 497 -11.77 14.65 11.93
CA TYR A 497 -10.81 14.18 12.92
C TYR A 497 -11.11 14.75 14.30
N ALA A 498 -11.02 13.92 15.37
CA ALA A 498 -11.19 14.37 16.74
C ALA A 498 -10.37 13.56 17.74
N GLN A 499 -9.99 14.17 18.85
CA GLN A 499 -9.38 13.46 19.98
C GLN A 499 -10.48 12.77 20.80
N ALA A 500 -10.35 11.46 21.03
CA ALA A 500 -11.25 10.72 21.90
C ALA A 500 -10.60 9.47 22.48
N ASP A 501 -11.01 9.11 23.70
CA ASP A 501 -10.77 7.81 24.29
C ASP A 501 -11.95 6.86 23.96
N ILE A 502 -11.65 5.72 23.35
CA ILE A 502 -12.66 4.73 22.93
C ILE A 502 -13.53 4.30 24.12
N LEU A 503 -12.93 4.12 25.30
CA LEU A 503 -13.64 3.70 26.51
C LEU A 503 -14.64 4.75 27.02
N ALA A 504 -14.41 6.03 26.66
CA ALA A 504 -15.28 7.15 27.03
C ALA A 504 -16.22 7.62 25.91
N LEU A 505 -16.08 7.07 24.69
CA LEU A 505 -17.00 7.39 23.60
C LEU A 505 -18.43 7.08 23.98
N GLY A 506 -19.34 8.01 23.70
CA GLY A 506 -20.78 7.89 23.99
C GLY A 506 -21.55 8.81 23.10
N GLY A 507 -22.89 8.81 23.26
CA GLY A 507 -23.79 9.65 22.51
C GLY A 507 -24.80 8.87 21.69
N GLU A 508 -25.62 9.61 20.95
CA GLU A 508 -26.63 9.05 20.05
C GLU A 508 -26.09 8.73 18.64
N GLU A 509 -24.82 9.03 18.36
CA GLU A 509 -24.22 8.75 17.06
C GLU A 509 -24.15 7.24 16.83
N THR A 510 -24.77 6.78 15.74
CA THR A 510 -24.69 5.40 15.29
C THR A 510 -24.06 5.34 13.92
N PHE A 511 -23.17 4.38 13.74
CA PHE A 511 -22.40 4.19 12.51
C PHE A 511 -22.86 2.95 11.74
N ASP A 512 -22.71 2.98 10.43
CA ASP A 512 -22.95 1.83 9.55
C ASP A 512 -21.74 0.89 9.51
N VAL A 513 -20.56 1.48 9.61
CA VAL A 513 -19.27 0.76 9.62
C VAL A 513 -18.39 1.31 10.74
N ILE A 514 -17.77 0.41 11.51
CA ILE A 514 -16.71 0.77 12.47
C ILE A 514 -15.43 0.00 12.12
N ASP A 515 -14.32 0.72 11.95
CA ASP A 515 -12.99 0.12 11.76
C ASP A 515 -12.14 0.41 13.00
N SER A 516 -11.61 -0.65 13.62
CA SER A 516 -10.68 -0.56 14.77
C SER A 516 -9.56 -1.57 14.60
N THR A 517 -8.55 -1.19 13.82
CA THR A 517 -7.43 -2.05 13.44
C THR A 517 -6.17 -1.65 14.14
N GLY A 518 -5.56 -2.56 14.91
CA GLY A 518 -4.32 -2.29 15.63
C GLY A 518 -4.51 -1.46 16.92
N VAL A 519 -5.70 -1.51 17.57
CA VAL A 519 -6.05 -0.58 18.65
C VAL A 519 -6.57 -1.27 19.90
N LEU A 520 -7.60 -2.12 19.77
CA LEU A 520 -8.30 -2.69 20.94
C LEU A 520 -7.36 -3.45 21.88
N HIS A 521 -6.36 -4.12 21.34
CA HIS A 521 -5.40 -4.89 22.12
C HIS A 521 -4.42 -4.02 22.94
N HIS A 522 -4.47 -2.69 22.79
CA HIS A 522 -3.72 -1.74 23.61
C HIS A 522 -4.56 -1.09 24.73
N LEU A 523 -5.85 -1.38 24.78
CA LEU A 523 -6.71 -0.92 25.86
C LEU A 523 -6.45 -1.70 27.16
N GLY A 524 -6.74 -1.09 28.30
CA GLY A 524 -6.69 -1.78 29.60
C GLY A 524 -7.66 -2.96 29.68
N ASP A 525 -8.84 -2.84 29.07
CA ASP A 525 -9.81 -3.90 28.85
C ASP A 525 -10.25 -3.89 27.36
N PRO A 526 -9.64 -4.73 26.52
CA PRO A 526 -9.96 -4.81 25.09
C PRO A 526 -11.42 -5.16 24.79
N LEU A 527 -12.00 -6.06 25.60
CA LEU A 527 -13.37 -6.52 25.39
C LEU A 527 -14.40 -5.47 25.79
N ALA A 528 -14.13 -4.69 26.83
CA ALA A 528 -14.95 -3.53 27.18
C ALA A 528 -14.91 -2.48 26.07
N GLY A 529 -13.73 -2.18 25.51
CA GLY A 529 -13.60 -1.31 24.35
C GLY A 529 -14.38 -1.81 23.15
N TRP A 530 -14.28 -3.10 22.85
CA TRP A 530 -15.00 -3.72 21.74
C TRP A 530 -16.52 -3.66 21.95
N ARG A 531 -17.04 -3.98 23.15
CA ARG A 531 -18.46 -3.80 23.49
C ARG A 531 -18.91 -2.35 23.36
N ARG A 532 -18.04 -1.38 23.74
CA ARG A 532 -18.34 0.05 23.60
C ARG A 532 -18.54 0.44 22.13
N LEU A 533 -17.64 0.03 21.26
CA LEU A 533 -17.76 0.26 19.82
C LEU A 533 -18.99 -0.45 19.23
N ALA A 534 -19.26 -1.70 19.65
CA ALA A 534 -20.44 -2.43 19.24
C ALA A 534 -21.75 -1.70 19.60
N GLY A 535 -21.76 -0.95 20.72
CA GLY A 535 -22.90 -0.11 21.12
C GLY A 535 -23.14 1.09 20.21
N LEU A 536 -22.11 1.59 19.49
CA LEU A 536 -22.21 2.69 18.55
C LEU A 536 -22.59 2.23 17.13
N LEU A 537 -22.60 0.92 16.87
CA LEU A 537 -22.90 0.35 15.58
C LEU A 537 -24.42 0.15 15.43
N ARG A 538 -24.96 0.56 14.28
CA ARG A 538 -26.38 0.30 13.92
C ARG A 538 -26.66 -1.20 13.84
N PRO A 539 -27.92 -1.65 14.07
CA PRO A 539 -28.33 -3.01 13.73
C PRO A 539 -28.02 -3.32 12.25
N GLY A 540 -27.47 -4.49 11.98
CA GLY A 540 -27.01 -4.87 10.65
C GLY A 540 -25.68 -4.21 10.20
N GLY A 541 -25.11 -3.31 10.99
CA GLY A 541 -23.86 -2.64 10.69
C GLY A 541 -22.64 -3.58 10.72
N LEU A 542 -21.56 -3.15 10.10
CA LEU A 542 -20.31 -3.92 9.94
C LEU A 542 -19.20 -3.39 10.84
N MET A 543 -18.39 -4.29 11.39
CA MET A 543 -17.12 -3.90 12.01
C MET A 543 -15.93 -4.58 11.31
N HIS A 544 -14.89 -3.82 11.09
CA HIS A 544 -13.57 -4.31 10.73
C HIS A 544 -12.66 -4.22 11.95
N ILE A 545 -12.11 -5.35 12.39
CA ILE A 545 -11.32 -5.47 13.61
C ILE A 545 -9.94 -6.02 13.29
N GLY A 546 -8.91 -5.39 13.87
CA GLY A 546 -7.52 -5.87 13.82
C GLY A 546 -6.99 -6.19 15.22
N LEU A 547 -6.59 -7.45 15.49
CA LEU A 547 -6.07 -7.93 16.77
C LEU A 547 -4.79 -8.74 16.59
N TYR A 548 -3.86 -8.66 17.53
CA TYR A 548 -2.64 -9.46 17.49
C TYR A 548 -2.90 -10.94 17.80
N SER A 549 -2.35 -11.83 16.95
CA SER A 549 -2.34 -13.27 17.16
C SER A 549 -1.31 -13.66 18.21
N ARG A 550 -1.72 -14.43 19.20
CA ARG A 550 -0.81 -15.01 20.20
C ARG A 550 0.18 -15.99 19.56
N ILE A 551 -0.25 -16.77 18.59
CA ILE A 551 0.56 -17.79 17.91
C ILE A 551 1.61 -17.12 17.03
N ALA A 552 1.21 -16.15 16.22
CA ALA A 552 2.12 -15.48 15.29
C ALA A 552 3.16 -14.57 16.00
N ARG A 553 2.86 -14.07 17.21
CA ARG A 553 3.74 -13.17 17.97
C ARG A 553 4.62 -13.91 19.01
N ARG A 554 4.79 -15.23 18.91
CA ARG A 554 5.57 -16.02 19.88
C ARG A 554 7.00 -15.50 20.10
N ASP A 555 7.71 -15.12 19.02
CA ASP A 555 9.09 -14.62 19.10
C ASP A 555 9.14 -13.23 19.73
N VAL A 556 8.19 -12.37 19.40
CA VAL A 556 8.00 -11.07 20.05
C VAL A 556 7.73 -11.22 21.54
N ASN A 557 6.88 -12.18 21.91
CA ASN A 557 6.57 -12.45 23.32
C ASN A 557 7.81 -12.90 24.09
N ALA A 558 8.56 -13.86 23.54
CA ALA A 558 9.78 -14.34 24.14
C ALA A 558 10.83 -13.23 24.31
N ALA A 559 10.96 -12.34 23.30
CA ALA A 559 11.83 -11.17 23.39
C ALA A 559 11.37 -10.18 24.47
N ARG A 560 10.08 -9.87 24.56
CA ARG A 560 9.49 -9.00 25.59
C ARG A 560 9.67 -9.57 27.01
N GLU A 561 9.45 -10.88 27.19
CA GLU A 561 9.68 -11.57 28.46
C GLU A 561 11.16 -11.53 28.89
N ARG A 562 12.08 -11.65 27.92
CA ARG A 562 13.52 -11.47 28.19
C ARG A 562 13.83 -10.05 28.64
N LEU A 563 13.33 -9.03 27.93
CA LEU A 563 13.52 -7.62 28.29
C LEU A 563 12.97 -7.31 29.70
N ALA A 564 11.77 -7.82 30.01
CA ALA A 564 11.17 -7.64 31.32
C ALA A 564 11.98 -8.31 32.45
N ARG A 565 12.53 -9.52 32.21
CA ARG A 565 13.40 -10.21 33.19
C ARG A 565 14.73 -9.49 33.42
N GLU A 566 15.24 -8.80 32.40
CA GLU A 566 16.48 -8.02 32.43
C GLU A 566 16.26 -6.57 32.91
N ASP A 567 15.02 -6.20 33.29
CA ASP A 567 14.59 -4.85 33.70
C ASP A 567 14.99 -3.75 32.67
N ARG A 568 14.85 -4.09 31.37
CA ARG A 568 15.20 -3.20 30.26
C ARG A 568 13.99 -2.41 29.80
N GLY A 569 14.01 -1.10 30.09
CA GLY A 569 12.97 -0.17 29.65
C GLY A 569 13.29 0.50 28.32
N TYR A 570 12.29 1.18 27.74
CA TYR A 570 12.45 1.93 26.51
C TYR A 570 13.41 3.13 26.65
N SER A 571 14.36 3.20 25.76
CA SER A 571 15.07 4.42 25.34
C SER A 571 15.56 4.24 23.89
N PRO A 572 15.83 5.33 23.14
CA PRO A 572 16.39 5.21 21.78
C PRO A 572 17.73 4.45 21.78
N ALA A 573 18.56 4.61 22.79
CA ALA A 573 19.81 3.89 22.94
C ALA A 573 19.56 2.38 23.15
N GLU A 574 18.57 2.05 23.99
CA GLU A 574 18.19 0.67 24.26
C GLU A 574 17.65 -0.04 23.00
N VAL A 575 16.82 0.65 22.20
CA VAL A 575 16.34 0.11 20.91
C VAL A 575 17.52 -0.19 19.99
N ARG A 576 18.49 0.73 19.85
CA ARG A 576 19.69 0.48 19.01
C ARG A 576 20.53 -0.67 19.54
N ARG A 577 20.71 -0.77 20.85
CA ARG A 577 21.43 -1.89 21.49
C ARG A 577 20.73 -3.22 21.21
N LEU A 578 19.43 -3.29 21.43
CA LEU A 578 18.62 -4.49 21.18
C LEU A 578 18.67 -4.92 19.72
N ARG A 579 18.59 -3.98 18.79
CA ARG A 579 18.72 -4.27 17.34
C ARG A 579 20.10 -4.84 17.00
N ALA A 580 21.17 -4.35 17.62
CA ALA A 580 22.51 -4.92 17.43
C ALA A 580 22.60 -6.35 18.00
N GLU A 581 22.02 -6.60 19.19
CA GLU A 581 21.93 -7.93 19.77
C GLU A 581 21.11 -8.90 18.90
N ALA A 582 19.96 -8.46 18.37
CA ALA A 582 19.12 -9.27 17.49
C ALA A 582 19.85 -9.69 16.20
N ARG A 583 20.64 -8.78 15.64
CA ARG A 583 21.46 -9.04 14.44
C ARG A 583 22.61 -9.99 14.70
N ALA A 584 23.14 -10.05 15.92
CA ALA A 584 24.21 -10.94 16.34
C ALA A 584 23.70 -12.29 16.89
N ALA A 585 22.40 -12.41 17.16
CA ALA A 585 21.78 -13.59 17.72
C ALA A 585 21.76 -14.76 16.73
N ALA A 586 21.76 -15.98 17.24
CA ALA A 586 21.62 -17.20 16.43
C ALA A 586 20.23 -17.25 15.75
N PRO A 587 20.11 -17.89 14.58
CA PRO A 587 18.84 -17.93 13.83
C PRO A 587 17.65 -18.57 14.58
N ASP A 588 17.91 -19.40 15.57
CA ASP A 588 16.94 -20.05 16.45
C ASP A 588 16.61 -19.25 17.73
N ASP A 589 17.32 -18.14 17.97
CA ASP A 589 17.02 -17.23 19.08
C ASP A 589 15.74 -16.43 18.74
N PRO A 590 14.74 -16.35 19.63
CA PRO A 590 13.56 -15.52 19.42
C PRO A 590 13.87 -14.05 19.11
N LEU A 591 14.96 -13.51 19.65
CA LEU A 591 15.39 -12.15 19.36
C LEU A 591 15.80 -11.98 17.89
N HIS A 592 16.40 -13.01 17.26
CA HIS A 592 16.65 -13.02 15.82
C HIS A 592 15.33 -13.02 15.01
N GLY A 593 14.34 -13.80 15.49
CA GLY A 593 13.01 -13.88 14.84
C GLY A 593 12.27 -12.54 14.75
N VAL A 594 12.52 -11.61 15.69
CA VAL A 594 11.95 -10.26 15.67
C VAL A 594 12.35 -9.46 14.43
N MET A 595 13.50 -9.74 13.81
CA MET A 595 13.96 -9.07 12.60
C MET A 595 13.10 -9.37 11.35
N SER A 596 12.25 -10.40 11.40
CA SER A 596 11.29 -10.71 10.33
C SER A 596 10.13 -9.71 10.25
N PHE A 597 9.90 -8.92 11.31
CA PHE A 597 8.87 -7.89 11.34
C PHE A 597 9.41 -6.59 10.74
N SER A 598 8.62 -5.98 9.87
CA SER A 598 8.95 -4.67 9.29
C SER A 598 9.12 -3.58 10.36
N ASP A 599 8.44 -3.75 11.50
CA ASP A 599 8.46 -2.85 12.66
C ASP A 599 9.84 -2.75 13.32
N PHE A 600 10.71 -3.71 13.08
CA PHE A 600 12.11 -3.69 13.55
C PHE A 600 12.93 -2.51 12.98
N PHE A 601 12.52 -1.90 11.86
CA PHE A 601 13.33 -0.99 11.06
C PHE A 601 13.04 0.51 11.26
N SER A 602 12.19 0.88 12.22
CA SER A 602 12.04 2.27 12.68
C SER A 602 11.93 2.34 14.21
N MET A 603 12.21 3.53 14.76
CA MET A 603 12.31 3.70 16.23
C MET A 603 10.94 3.51 16.90
N SER A 604 9.90 4.20 16.40
CA SER A 604 8.55 4.14 16.99
C SER A 604 7.93 2.76 16.84
N GLU A 605 8.15 2.12 15.69
CA GLU A 605 7.62 0.78 15.40
C GLU A 605 8.33 -0.29 16.23
N CYS A 606 9.65 -0.19 16.40
CA CYS A 606 10.41 -1.08 17.29
C CYS A 606 10.00 -0.89 18.77
N ARG A 607 9.70 0.38 19.18
CA ARG A 607 9.11 0.68 20.47
C ARG A 607 7.75 0.00 20.64
N ASP A 608 6.88 0.12 19.64
CA ASP A 608 5.54 -0.50 19.66
C ASP A 608 5.64 -2.01 19.72
N LEU A 609 6.53 -2.61 18.91
CA LEU A 609 6.75 -4.04 18.83
C LEU A 609 7.24 -4.65 20.16
N LEU A 610 8.21 -4.00 20.84
CA LEU A 610 8.97 -4.60 21.95
C LEU A 610 8.80 -3.91 23.32
N PHE A 611 8.43 -2.63 23.33
CA PHE A 611 8.36 -1.81 24.54
C PHE A 611 7.00 -1.15 24.75
N HIS A 612 5.95 -1.61 24.03
CA HIS A 612 4.62 -1.03 24.23
C HIS A 612 4.14 -1.20 25.67
N VAL A 613 3.61 -0.13 26.26
CA VAL A 613 3.21 -0.05 27.67
C VAL A 613 2.06 -1.00 28.02
N GLN A 614 1.23 -1.39 27.04
CA GLN A 614 0.09 -2.29 27.22
C GLN A 614 -0.21 -3.05 25.93
N GLU A 615 -0.18 -4.38 25.96
CA GLU A 615 -0.54 -5.23 24.83
C GLU A 615 -1.25 -6.49 25.28
N HIS A 616 -2.38 -6.79 24.66
CA HIS A 616 -3.10 -8.03 24.78
C HIS A 616 -2.99 -8.81 23.46
N GLN A 617 -3.05 -10.12 23.54
CA GLN A 617 -3.03 -11.00 22.37
C GLN A 617 -4.21 -11.97 22.44
N PHE A 618 -4.72 -12.28 21.26
CA PHE A 618 -5.92 -13.08 21.11
C PHE A 618 -5.61 -14.42 20.44
N THR A 619 -6.54 -15.35 20.61
CA THR A 619 -6.65 -16.58 19.83
C THR A 619 -7.99 -16.58 19.09
N ILE A 620 -8.08 -17.32 17.99
CA ILE A 620 -9.34 -17.43 17.23
C ILE A 620 -10.48 -17.97 18.10
N PRO A 621 -10.30 -18.98 19.02
CA PRO A 621 -11.36 -19.38 19.94
C PRO A 621 -11.85 -18.27 20.87
N GLN A 622 -10.99 -17.36 21.34
CA GLN A 622 -11.41 -16.20 22.14
C GLN A 622 -12.25 -15.21 21.33
N ILE A 623 -11.89 -14.97 20.08
CA ILE A 623 -12.68 -14.17 19.14
C ILE A 623 -14.04 -14.81 18.94
N ALA A 624 -14.10 -16.12 18.64
CA ALA A 624 -15.34 -16.86 18.47
C ALA A 624 -16.27 -16.79 19.69
N ALA A 625 -15.72 -16.92 20.90
CA ALA A 625 -16.48 -16.81 22.14
C ALA A 625 -17.10 -15.41 22.31
N PHE A 626 -16.33 -14.34 22.03
CA PHE A 626 -16.83 -12.97 22.08
C PHE A 626 -17.95 -12.71 21.05
N LEU A 627 -17.80 -13.21 19.83
CA LEU A 627 -18.82 -13.05 18.78
C LEU A 627 -20.12 -13.78 19.17
N ALA A 628 -20.01 -14.99 19.74
CA ALA A 628 -21.17 -15.74 20.23
C ALA A 628 -21.89 -15.02 21.39
N GLU A 629 -21.12 -14.44 22.35
CA GLU A 629 -21.65 -13.68 23.49
C GLU A 629 -22.41 -12.42 23.01
N THR A 630 -21.87 -11.73 22.01
CA THR A 630 -22.36 -10.42 21.57
C THR A 630 -23.32 -10.47 20.38
N GLY A 631 -23.58 -11.66 19.82
CA GLY A 631 -24.51 -11.85 18.71
C GLY A 631 -23.99 -11.35 17.35
N PHE A 632 -22.66 -11.23 17.19
CA PHE A 632 -22.08 -10.89 15.89
C PHE A 632 -21.91 -12.12 15.00
N THR A 633 -22.19 -11.93 13.72
CA THR A 633 -21.88 -12.90 12.67
C THR A 633 -20.46 -12.64 12.13
N PHE A 634 -19.62 -13.66 12.09
CA PHE A 634 -18.31 -13.61 11.43
C PHE A 634 -18.52 -13.60 9.91
N VAL A 635 -17.91 -12.64 9.20
CA VAL A 635 -18.00 -12.52 7.74
C VAL A 635 -16.76 -13.11 7.07
N GLY A 636 -15.58 -12.79 7.57
CA GLY A 636 -14.34 -13.37 7.02
C GLY A 636 -13.08 -12.64 7.44
N PHE A 637 -11.93 -13.31 7.36
CA PHE A 637 -10.62 -12.69 7.55
C PHE A 637 -10.14 -11.99 6.28
N GLU A 638 -9.47 -10.84 6.42
CA GLU A 638 -8.66 -10.23 5.36
C GLU A 638 -7.24 -10.81 5.39
N THR A 639 -7.00 -11.89 4.65
CA THR A 639 -5.72 -12.59 4.60
C THR A 639 -5.42 -13.09 3.19
N PRO A 640 -4.14 -13.18 2.76
CA PRO A 640 -3.76 -13.83 1.52
C PRO A 640 -3.97 -15.35 1.56
N GLU A 641 -4.15 -15.94 2.74
CA GLU A 641 -4.16 -17.39 2.97
C GLU A 641 -5.45 -18.11 2.54
N HIS A 642 -6.45 -17.40 2.02
CA HIS A 642 -7.72 -18.01 1.59
C HIS A 642 -7.54 -19.19 0.61
N GLY A 643 -6.55 -19.11 -0.29
CA GLY A 643 -6.27 -20.17 -1.23
C GLY A 643 -5.74 -21.43 -0.54
N ALA A 644 -4.82 -21.29 0.41
CA ALA A 644 -4.28 -22.38 1.21
C ALA A 644 -5.35 -22.97 2.13
N TYR A 645 -6.11 -22.11 2.82
CA TYR A 645 -7.23 -22.51 3.67
C TYR A 645 -8.26 -23.39 2.92
N ARG A 646 -8.75 -22.93 1.75
CA ARG A 646 -9.76 -23.67 0.98
C ARG A 646 -9.26 -25.04 0.48
N ARG A 647 -7.96 -25.21 0.29
CA ARG A 647 -7.39 -26.53 -0.01
C ARG A 647 -7.44 -27.48 1.19
N CYS A 648 -7.25 -26.96 2.40
CA CYS A 648 -7.34 -27.74 3.65
C CYS A 648 -8.80 -28.03 4.04
N PHE A 649 -9.70 -27.05 3.81
CA PHE A 649 -11.11 -27.10 4.21
C PHE A 649 -12.07 -26.88 3.04
N PRO A 650 -12.15 -27.80 2.07
CA PRO A 650 -12.98 -27.62 0.87
C PRO A 650 -14.50 -27.62 1.17
N ALA A 651 -14.90 -28.12 2.33
CA ALA A 651 -16.29 -28.08 2.79
C ALA A 651 -16.74 -26.69 3.31
N ASP A 652 -15.81 -25.76 3.53
CA ASP A 652 -16.08 -24.38 3.90
C ASP A 652 -15.59 -23.41 2.81
N PRO A 653 -16.27 -23.32 1.65
CA PRO A 653 -15.86 -22.47 0.55
C PRO A 653 -15.94 -20.96 0.87
N ALA A 654 -16.81 -20.57 1.81
CA ALA A 654 -16.93 -19.20 2.29
C ALA A 654 -15.77 -18.77 3.20
N ALA A 655 -15.02 -19.74 3.74
CA ALA A 655 -13.97 -19.53 4.74
C ALA A 655 -14.49 -18.78 5.98
N ALA A 656 -15.67 -19.17 6.45
CA ALA A 656 -16.37 -18.54 7.56
C ALA A 656 -16.36 -19.34 8.86
N ASP A 657 -15.80 -20.55 8.88
CA ASP A 657 -15.71 -21.40 10.06
C ASP A 657 -14.45 -21.06 10.89
N LEU A 658 -14.65 -20.44 12.04
CA LEU A 658 -13.56 -20.05 12.96
C LEU A 658 -12.86 -21.27 13.59
N ALA A 659 -13.49 -22.43 13.73
CA ALA A 659 -12.82 -23.62 14.25
C ALA A 659 -11.83 -24.17 13.22
N ASN A 660 -12.20 -24.17 11.95
CA ASN A 660 -11.29 -24.53 10.85
C ASN A 660 -10.13 -23.55 10.75
N TRP A 661 -10.37 -22.24 10.90
CA TRP A 661 -9.30 -21.22 10.91
C TRP A 661 -8.35 -21.41 12.11
N ALA A 662 -8.86 -21.78 13.30
CA ALA A 662 -8.01 -22.08 14.46
C ALA A 662 -7.11 -23.30 14.19
N SER A 663 -7.64 -24.34 13.55
CA SER A 663 -6.86 -25.51 13.14
C SER A 663 -5.82 -25.15 12.09
N PHE A 664 -6.20 -24.34 11.09
CA PHE A 664 -5.28 -23.84 10.05
C PHE A 664 -4.12 -23.04 10.62
N GLU A 665 -4.37 -22.11 11.56
CA GLU A 665 -3.34 -21.31 12.22
C GLU A 665 -2.36 -22.15 13.03
N ASN A 666 -2.83 -23.18 13.72
CA ASN A 666 -1.95 -24.09 14.47
C ASN A 666 -0.95 -24.83 13.56
N GLU A 667 -1.38 -25.19 12.34
CA GLU A 667 -0.52 -25.83 11.34
C GLU A 667 0.33 -24.81 10.56
N ASN A 668 -0.13 -23.55 10.48
CA ASN A 668 0.51 -22.45 9.76
C ASN A 668 0.68 -21.23 10.68
N PRO A 669 1.63 -21.25 11.63
CA PRO A 669 1.76 -20.21 12.68
C PRO A 669 2.00 -18.80 12.17
N SER A 670 2.49 -18.65 10.94
CA SER A 670 2.73 -17.36 10.28
C SER A 670 1.52 -16.82 9.50
N ALA A 671 0.40 -17.55 9.42
CA ALA A 671 -0.77 -17.17 8.63
C ALA A 671 -1.34 -15.78 9.00
N PHE A 672 -1.17 -15.38 10.26
CA PHE A 672 -1.57 -14.07 10.78
C PHE A 672 -0.39 -13.30 11.39
N ALA A 673 0.78 -13.36 10.75
CA ALA A 673 2.02 -12.76 11.26
C ALA A 673 1.91 -11.27 11.59
N GLN A 674 1.11 -10.51 10.83
CA GLN A 674 0.84 -9.11 11.13
C GLN A 674 -0.22 -8.96 12.23
N MET A 675 -1.42 -9.43 11.97
CA MET A 675 -2.57 -9.49 12.90
C MET A 675 -3.75 -10.22 12.27
N TYR A 676 -4.70 -10.65 13.10
CA TYR A 676 -6.04 -10.98 12.61
C TYR A 676 -6.70 -9.70 12.13
N GLN A 677 -7.05 -9.61 10.85
CA GLN A 677 -7.93 -8.57 10.31
C GLN A 677 -9.19 -9.25 9.79
N PHE A 678 -10.35 -8.86 10.31
CA PHE A 678 -11.57 -9.56 9.99
C PHE A 678 -12.80 -8.65 10.06
N TRP A 679 -13.81 -9.05 9.29
CA TRP A 679 -15.11 -8.39 9.28
C TRP A 679 -16.13 -9.20 10.03
N ILE A 680 -16.99 -8.48 10.77
CA ILE A 680 -18.12 -9.02 11.50
C ILE A 680 -19.34 -8.13 11.27
N GLN A 681 -20.53 -8.72 11.40
CA GLN A 681 -21.79 -7.99 11.26
C GLN A 681 -22.63 -8.11 12.53
N LYS A 682 -23.19 -6.98 12.99
CA LYS A 682 -24.13 -6.94 14.10
C LYS A 682 -25.46 -7.55 13.67
N ALA A 683 -26.11 -8.33 14.55
CA ALA A 683 -27.39 -8.99 14.29
C ALA A 683 -28.53 -8.01 13.94
#